data_6f78df604f178d5b4139364e885fb332
#
_entry.id   6f78df604f178d5b4139364e885fb332
#
_cell.length_a   1.000
_cell.length_b   1.000
_cell.length_c   1.000
_cell.angle_alpha   90.00
_cell.angle_beta   90.00
_cell.angle_gamma   90.00
#
_symmetry.space_group_name_H-M   'P 1'
#
loop_
_entity.id
_entity.type
_entity.pdbx_description
1 polymer ?
#
loop_
_entity_poly.entity_id
_entity_poly.type
_entity_poly.pdbx_seq_one_letter_code
_entity_poly.pdbx_strand_id
1 'polypeptide(L)'
;MRRTKFVIIPVILSIVSTSCGKSGNSLSNYLSSNQKTIQTVDEFPSRLDNYEQIDWQFIGKETDRVLFDFAKNPEYQAVDENTGYPIGFWNDTKANFPDRSFGIPSYFGHYNKTTGEGTIFPGRSEGITALAAVLSATYMGIDKSNQTFVDDNGNSYTYNFVKMLNAFYNPSRGFVLNSQSTSTGSTFWYEIMPLLYFCRIYNLYPDEVWMRPIIIEMADKWLSAIPYLVDENGDFCLDYTSFNFDTMTPYMGSWKESPVGGISYLFYTAYMLTNEKQYLDGAIKFIDYVAERSTNPFYEVLESYIPIVAAVLNARHGKNYDIQRFINFSFGGDGDFRPNCQAGVSVWGDYPIYGLMALEYDKTSGAGYTFSMNTFNLASNLVQTLRYDNRFANDLGKYFYNVANNAKIFYGRYLPDANHSNSKTNNPTWYENWTKADPNHVLCYEGVYINNRKYDIDATTVVTPYALGDATEYKWGQTDIGIYGSACVGLLAGMLRQTNVEEIWEVDLCKNDQLALAGDYQKYLYYNPYSNEQTVTIELDDNYQVYDCVSMKLLSSNASGKFSFNIPSEQSVMLALVPTDVDIYMDSKGIVYAGDYYLCKQTPIVQITSPSEVLTKVKKTITVEFDYSIPEGDELDEISLFVGNEEVASSQLSVKSFELDTTHFKKDKYSLSVHIKTKKGLIDKSSIRVRLMNL
;
A
#
# COMPACT_ATOMS: atom_id res chain seq x y z
N MET A 1 -34.98 10.99 -27.44
CA MET A 1 -34.14 12.12 -27.87
C MET A 1 -33.02 11.56 -28.78
N ARG A 2 -32.85 12.08 -29.96
CA ARG A 2 -31.83 11.60 -30.93
C ARG A 2 -30.46 12.06 -30.41
N ARG A 3 -29.56 11.13 -30.11
CA ARG A 3 -28.16 11.41 -29.77
C ARG A 3 -27.43 11.79 -31.04
N THR A 4 -26.98 13.04 -31.13
CA THR A 4 -26.10 13.50 -32.23
C THR A 4 -24.68 13.09 -31.85
N LYS A 5 -24.15 12.09 -32.54
CA LYS A 5 -22.70 11.76 -32.44
C LYS A 5 -21.95 12.85 -33.20
N PHE A 6 -21.08 13.58 -32.52
CA PHE A 6 -20.15 14.49 -33.19
C PHE A 6 -18.97 13.68 -33.72
N VAL A 7 -18.79 13.67 -35.00
CA VAL A 7 -17.59 13.13 -35.64
C VAL A 7 -16.58 14.27 -35.73
N ILE A 8 -15.53 14.21 -34.94
CA ILE A 8 -14.40 15.13 -35.03
C ILE A 8 -13.42 14.56 -36.05
N ILE A 9 -13.11 15.33 -37.07
CA ILE A 9 -12.15 14.95 -38.12
C ILE A 9 -10.74 15.08 -37.54
N PRO A 10 -9.93 14.04 -37.54
CA PRO A 10 -8.55 14.13 -37.03
C PRO A 10 -7.70 15.01 -37.94
N VAL A 11 -7.10 16.05 -37.39
CA VAL A 11 -6.10 16.85 -38.08
C VAL A 11 -4.73 16.25 -37.83
N ILE A 12 -4.13 15.67 -38.84
CA ILE A 12 -2.74 15.19 -38.82
C ILE A 12 -1.84 16.42 -39.04
N LEU A 13 -1.34 17.00 -37.98
CA LEU A 13 -0.23 17.95 -38.03
C LEU A 13 1.00 17.32 -37.36
N SER A 14 1.94 16.86 -38.17
CA SER A 14 3.29 16.50 -37.67
C SER A 14 4.09 17.79 -37.44
N ILE A 15 4.09 18.30 -36.24
CA ILE A 15 5.01 19.35 -35.83
C ILE A 15 6.16 18.70 -35.05
N VAL A 16 7.33 18.70 -35.68
CA VAL A 16 8.59 18.39 -35.03
C VAL A 16 8.95 19.59 -34.15
N SER A 17 8.63 19.53 -32.86
CA SER A 17 9.12 20.49 -31.89
C SER A 17 10.39 19.94 -31.25
N THR A 18 11.51 20.54 -31.58
CA THR A 18 12.77 20.38 -30.84
C THR A 18 12.63 21.04 -29.49
N SER A 19 12.31 20.29 -28.46
CA SER A 19 12.43 20.72 -27.07
C SER A 19 13.73 20.18 -26.47
N CYS A 20 14.44 21.08 -25.82
CA CYS A 20 15.70 20.86 -25.12
C CYS A 20 15.56 19.83 -24.00
N GLY A 21 16.34 18.76 -24.06
CA GLY A 21 16.92 17.95 -23.04
C GLY A 21 16.14 17.61 -21.75
N LYS A 22 15.26 16.60 -21.81
CA LYS A 22 15.07 15.58 -20.77
C LYS A 22 14.96 14.24 -21.51
N SER A 23 15.61 13.21 -20.97
CA SER A 23 15.80 11.91 -21.61
C SER A 23 14.49 11.31 -22.13
N GLY A 24 14.25 11.40 -23.43
CA GLY A 24 13.08 10.86 -24.11
C GLY A 24 13.09 9.34 -24.33
N ASN A 25 13.87 8.59 -23.52
CA ASN A 25 14.00 7.15 -23.69
C ASN A 25 13.04 6.30 -22.84
N SER A 26 12.35 6.89 -21.83
CA SER A 26 11.55 6.09 -20.90
C SER A 26 10.25 5.57 -21.53
N LEU A 27 9.41 6.42 -22.07
CA LEU A 27 8.06 6.05 -22.50
C LEU A 27 8.04 5.02 -23.65
N SER A 28 8.92 5.18 -24.66
CA SER A 28 9.00 4.21 -25.77
C SER A 28 9.47 2.83 -25.31
N ASN A 29 10.35 2.76 -24.31
CA ASN A 29 10.82 1.49 -23.75
C ASN A 29 9.70 0.81 -22.92
N TYR A 30 8.94 1.57 -22.13
CA TYR A 30 7.81 1.04 -21.37
C TYR A 30 6.71 0.47 -22.29
N LEU A 31 6.30 1.21 -23.29
CA LEU A 31 5.27 0.75 -24.24
C LEU A 31 5.71 -0.51 -24.99
N SER A 32 6.99 -0.62 -25.36
CA SER A 32 7.52 -1.80 -26.04
C SER A 32 7.63 -3.03 -25.11
N SER A 33 7.72 -2.83 -23.80
CA SER A 33 7.84 -3.89 -22.81
C SER A 33 6.53 -4.27 -22.11
N ASN A 34 5.37 -3.84 -22.61
CA ASN A 34 4.06 -4.05 -21.98
C ASN A 34 3.97 -3.43 -20.55
N GLN A 35 4.62 -2.28 -20.33
CA GLN A 35 4.65 -1.58 -19.06
C GLN A 35 3.91 -0.25 -19.13
N LYS A 36 3.32 0.15 -18.02
CA LYS A 36 2.68 1.46 -17.80
C LYS A 36 3.51 2.29 -16.85
N THR A 37 3.41 3.62 -16.99
CA THR A 37 4.10 4.55 -16.10
C THR A 37 3.18 5.05 -14.99
N ILE A 38 3.76 5.22 -13.81
CA ILE A 38 3.19 5.98 -12.69
C ILE A 38 3.92 7.33 -12.70
N GLN A 39 3.27 8.37 -13.19
CA GLN A 39 3.92 9.66 -13.49
C GLN A 39 4.80 10.18 -12.34
N THR A 40 4.34 10.06 -11.11
CA THR A 40 5.11 10.48 -9.93
C THR A 40 6.40 9.68 -9.74
N VAL A 41 6.41 8.40 -10.13
CA VAL A 41 7.61 7.54 -10.05
C VAL A 41 8.64 7.90 -11.13
N ASP A 42 8.23 8.54 -12.22
CA ASP A 42 9.18 9.09 -13.19
C ASP A 42 10.08 10.17 -12.57
N GLU A 43 9.58 10.89 -11.55
CA GLU A 43 10.36 11.90 -10.80
C GLU A 43 11.40 11.25 -9.85
N PHE A 44 11.27 9.96 -9.53
CA PHE A 44 12.23 9.28 -8.66
C PHE A 44 13.53 9.01 -9.41
N PRO A 45 14.69 9.09 -8.73
CA PRO A 45 15.94 8.67 -9.33
C PRO A 45 15.91 7.16 -9.63
N SER A 46 16.41 6.77 -10.80
CA SER A 46 16.62 5.34 -11.10
C SER A 46 17.62 4.72 -10.16
N ARG A 47 18.66 5.49 -9.78
CA ARG A 47 19.66 5.12 -8.80
C ARG A 47 19.97 6.28 -7.86
N LEU A 48 20.09 5.99 -6.56
CA LEU A 48 20.39 6.95 -5.52
C LEU A 48 21.91 7.17 -5.42
N ASP A 49 22.37 8.44 -5.37
CA ASP A 49 23.81 8.77 -5.26
C ASP A 49 24.43 8.29 -3.95
N ASN A 50 23.66 8.32 -2.85
CA ASN A 50 24.09 7.94 -1.51
C ASN A 50 23.28 6.73 -1.01
N TYR A 51 23.23 5.67 -1.83
CA TYR A 51 22.54 4.44 -1.44
C TYR A 51 23.25 3.78 -0.25
N GLU A 52 22.47 3.28 0.71
CA GLU A 52 22.93 2.51 1.84
C GLU A 52 22.14 1.21 1.94
N GLN A 53 22.84 0.10 1.91
CA GLN A 53 22.22 -1.22 2.01
C GLN A 53 21.72 -1.46 3.45
N ILE A 54 20.43 -1.38 3.67
CA ILE A 54 19.81 -1.59 4.98
C ILE A 54 19.57 -3.08 5.20
N ASP A 55 19.96 -3.59 6.36
CA ASP A 55 19.62 -4.96 6.75
C ASP A 55 18.19 -5.01 7.32
N TRP A 56 17.21 -5.01 6.42
CA TRP A 56 15.80 -5.10 6.78
C TRP A 56 15.45 -6.40 7.48
N GLN A 57 16.14 -7.50 7.17
CA GLN A 57 15.92 -8.78 7.83
C GLN A 57 16.34 -8.73 9.31
N PHE A 58 17.46 -8.08 9.60
CA PHE A 58 17.87 -7.83 10.98
C PHE A 58 16.89 -6.90 11.71
N ILE A 59 16.56 -5.75 11.10
CA ILE A 59 15.65 -4.78 11.72
C ILE A 59 14.31 -5.43 12.06
N GLY A 60 13.70 -6.16 11.11
CA GLY A 60 12.39 -6.77 11.33
C GLY A 60 12.39 -7.83 12.43
N LYS A 61 13.39 -8.71 12.46
CA LYS A 61 13.51 -9.76 13.50
C LYS A 61 13.86 -9.18 14.86
N GLU A 62 14.74 -8.20 14.88
CA GLU A 62 15.15 -7.55 16.13
C GLU A 62 14.01 -6.70 16.71
N THR A 63 13.19 -6.06 15.85
CA THR A 63 11.98 -5.36 16.30
C THR A 63 11.01 -6.33 16.98
N ASP A 64 10.77 -7.52 16.43
CA ASP A 64 9.97 -8.53 17.09
C ASP A 64 10.55 -8.92 18.45
N ARG A 65 11.87 -9.16 18.53
CA ARG A 65 12.55 -9.47 19.77
C ARG A 65 12.34 -8.36 20.82
N VAL A 66 12.52 -7.10 20.43
CA VAL A 66 12.34 -5.96 21.36
C VAL A 66 10.89 -5.86 21.82
N LEU A 67 9.92 -6.01 20.90
CA LEU A 67 8.49 -5.90 21.25
C LEU A 67 8.00 -7.04 22.13
N PHE A 68 8.54 -8.25 22.00
CA PHE A 68 8.05 -9.45 22.67
C PHE A 68 9.03 -10.05 23.70
N ASP A 69 10.17 -9.40 23.99
CA ASP A 69 11.13 -9.86 25.00
C ASP A 69 10.62 -9.53 26.40
N PHE A 70 10.05 -10.53 27.04
CA PHE A 70 9.58 -10.47 28.42
C PHE A 70 10.08 -11.68 29.26
N ALA A 71 11.16 -12.29 28.80
CA ALA A 71 11.73 -13.48 29.48
C ALA A 71 12.10 -13.21 30.94
N LYS A 72 12.48 -11.98 31.27
CA LYS A 72 12.84 -11.59 32.65
C LYS A 72 11.63 -11.49 33.57
N ASN A 73 10.45 -11.18 33.04
CA ASN A 73 9.23 -11.07 33.80
C ASN A 73 8.00 -11.50 32.96
N PRO A 74 7.83 -12.81 32.73
CA PRO A 74 6.77 -13.32 31.86
C PRO A 74 5.37 -13.25 32.49
N GLU A 75 5.28 -13.08 33.80
CA GLU A 75 4.01 -12.99 34.51
C GLU A 75 3.30 -11.65 34.31
N TYR A 76 4.09 -10.60 34.21
CA TYR A 76 3.58 -9.25 34.11
C TYR A 76 4.54 -8.37 33.34
N GLN A 77 4.00 -7.68 32.38
CA GLN A 77 4.72 -6.64 31.65
C GLN A 77 3.82 -5.45 31.40
N ALA A 78 4.30 -4.30 31.74
CA ALA A 78 3.76 -3.04 31.33
C ALA A 78 4.93 -2.20 30.83
N VAL A 79 4.70 -1.21 30.00
CA VAL A 79 5.73 -0.21 29.79
C VAL A 79 5.91 0.47 31.13
N ASP A 80 6.92 0.04 31.81
CA ASP A 80 7.37 0.57 33.06
C ASP A 80 8.40 1.64 32.77
N GLU A 81 8.26 2.79 33.37
CA GLU A 81 9.22 3.89 33.29
C GLU A 81 10.65 3.46 33.63
N ASN A 82 10.80 2.44 34.45
CA ASN A 82 12.09 1.97 34.91
C ASN A 82 12.70 0.90 34.01
N THR A 83 11.88 0.08 33.35
CA THR A 83 12.35 -1.07 32.59
C THR A 83 12.22 -0.85 31.07
N GLY A 84 11.28 0.01 30.63
CA GLY A 84 11.05 0.31 29.23
C GLY A 84 10.47 -0.85 28.41
N TYR A 85 9.94 -1.90 29.02
CA TYR A 85 9.33 -3.00 28.28
C TYR A 85 8.01 -2.60 27.65
N PRO A 86 7.82 -2.84 26.34
CA PRO A 86 6.68 -2.34 25.61
C PRO A 86 5.45 -3.26 25.58
N ILE A 87 5.50 -4.45 26.18
CA ILE A 87 4.39 -5.41 26.17
C ILE A 87 3.82 -5.62 27.57
N GLY A 88 2.53 -5.83 27.66
CA GLY A 88 1.85 -6.15 28.90
C GLY A 88 0.83 -7.27 28.75
N PHE A 89 0.63 -8.01 29.86
CA PHE A 89 -0.33 -9.09 29.95
C PHE A 89 -1.42 -8.77 30.96
N TRP A 90 -2.62 -9.27 30.69
CA TRP A 90 -3.74 -9.24 31.63
C TRP A 90 -4.62 -10.47 31.46
N ASN A 91 -5.42 -10.79 32.49
CA ASN A 91 -6.45 -11.81 32.34
C ASN A 91 -7.65 -11.23 31.63
N ASP A 92 -8.07 -11.86 30.54
CA ASP A 92 -9.28 -11.53 29.84
C ASP A 92 -10.40 -12.47 30.29
N THR A 93 -11.53 -11.89 30.68
CA THR A 93 -12.71 -12.63 31.15
C THR A 93 -13.85 -12.60 30.12
N LYS A 94 -13.58 -12.22 28.88
CA LYS A 94 -14.58 -12.24 27.82
C LYS A 94 -15.07 -13.67 27.55
N ALA A 95 -16.35 -13.81 27.26
CA ALA A 95 -16.98 -15.11 27.04
C ALA A 95 -16.36 -15.86 25.82
N ASN A 96 -15.88 -15.14 24.84
CA ASN A 96 -15.25 -15.69 23.64
C ASN A 96 -13.76 -16.04 23.84
N PHE A 97 -13.11 -15.50 24.88
CA PHE A 97 -11.72 -15.78 25.18
C PHE A 97 -11.45 -15.57 26.70
N PRO A 98 -11.62 -16.61 27.52
CA PRO A 98 -11.45 -16.51 28.98
C PRO A 98 -10.00 -16.59 29.47
N ASP A 99 -9.04 -16.67 28.55
CA ASP A 99 -7.63 -16.83 28.87
C ASP A 99 -6.90 -15.49 29.00
N ARG A 100 -5.57 -15.56 29.24
CA ARG A 100 -4.68 -14.41 29.28
C ARG A 100 -4.62 -13.71 27.92
N SER A 101 -4.62 -12.39 27.93
CA SER A 101 -4.46 -11.52 26.80
C SER A 101 -3.18 -10.69 26.91
N PHE A 102 -2.79 -10.07 25.83
CA PHE A 102 -1.67 -9.13 25.79
C PHE A 102 -2.04 -7.86 25.04
N GLY A 103 -1.22 -6.84 25.21
CA GLY A 103 -1.27 -5.62 24.42
C GLY A 103 0.07 -4.93 24.34
N ILE A 104 0.18 -4.01 23.42
CA ILE A 104 1.38 -3.24 23.14
C ILE A 104 0.98 -1.76 23.07
N PRO A 105 1.66 -0.84 23.77
CA PRO A 105 1.37 0.58 23.68
C PRO A 105 1.77 1.13 22.30
N SER A 106 1.16 2.23 21.89
CA SER A 106 1.45 2.86 20.60
C SER A 106 2.81 3.56 20.57
N TYR A 107 3.34 3.96 21.73
CA TYR A 107 4.65 4.61 21.86
C TYR A 107 5.45 4.01 23.01
N PHE A 108 6.77 3.99 22.86
CA PHE A 108 7.67 3.63 23.94
C PHE A 108 7.53 4.65 25.08
N GLY A 109 7.44 4.18 26.33
CA GLY A 109 7.20 5.04 27.47
C GLY A 109 5.80 5.67 27.52
N HIS A 110 4.82 5.06 26.87
CA HIS A 110 3.46 5.56 26.82
C HIS A 110 2.70 5.30 28.11
N TYR A 111 2.25 6.38 28.74
CA TYR A 111 1.32 6.32 29.85
C TYR A 111 -0.12 6.46 29.40
N ASN A 112 -1.02 6.28 30.35
CA ASN A 112 -2.41 6.65 30.12
C ASN A 112 -2.60 8.16 30.05
N LYS A 113 -2.88 8.57 28.87
CA LYS A 113 -3.30 9.91 28.57
C LYS A 113 -4.51 10.39 29.38
N THR A 114 -5.44 9.48 29.67
CA THR A 114 -6.76 9.85 30.25
C THR A 114 -6.78 9.85 31.76
N THR A 115 -6.07 8.93 32.42
CA THR A 115 -6.15 8.72 33.86
C THR A 115 -4.87 9.08 34.60
N GLY A 116 -3.76 9.28 33.90
CA GLY A 116 -2.45 9.51 34.52
C GLY A 116 -1.91 8.29 35.25
N GLU A 117 -2.60 7.17 35.25
CA GLU A 117 -2.20 5.94 35.91
C GLU A 117 -1.26 5.13 35.02
N GLY A 118 -0.12 4.73 35.57
CA GLY A 118 0.94 4.03 34.83
C GLY A 118 0.63 2.62 34.38
N THR A 119 -0.64 2.20 34.30
CA THR A 119 -1.02 0.88 33.80
C THR A 119 -1.54 0.98 32.38
N ILE A 120 -0.94 0.20 31.49
CA ILE A 120 -1.31 0.17 30.06
C ILE A 120 -2.60 -0.62 29.83
N PHE A 121 -3.00 -1.47 30.74
CA PHE A 121 -4.00 -2.52 30.52
C PHE A 121 -5.14 -2.54 31.53
N PRO A 122 -6.31 -2.98 31.09
CA PRO A 122 -6.80 -3.08 29.72
C PRO A 122 -7.24 -1.69 29.22
N GLY A 123 -6.97 -1.28 28.04
CA GLY A 123 -7.54 -0.06 27.45
C GLY A 123 -6.55 0.96 26.92
N ARG A 124 -5.27 0.59 26.82
CA ARG A 124 -4.20 1.44 26.31
C ARG A 124 -3.38 0.83 25.22
N SER A 125 -3.56 -0.44 25.01
CA SER A 125 -3.07 -1.12 23.82
C SER A 125 -4.03 -0.87 22.69
N GLU A 126 -3.51 -0.38 21.60
CA GLU A 126 -4.27 -0.30 20.36
C GLU A 126 -4.24 -1.64 19.63
N GLY A 127 -5.42 -2.06 19.16
CA GLY A 127 -5.57 -3.25 18.33
C GLY A 127 -4.70 -3.17 17.07
N ILE A 128 -4.62 -1.99 16.45
CA ILE A 128 -3.74 -1.74 15.29
C ILE A 128 -2.30 -2.14 15.61
N THR A 129 -1.75 -1.72 16.76
CA THR A 129 -0.36 -2.01 17.13
C THR A 129 -0.14 -3.50 17.41
N ALA A 130 -1.02 -4.12 18.20
CA ALA A 130 -0.86 -5.53 18.58
C ALA A 130 -1.05 -6.47 17.39
N LEU A 131 -2.07 -6.21 16.56
CA LEU A 131 -2.32 -6.99 15.33
C LEU A 131 -1.18 -6.81 14.31
N ALA A 132 -0.70 -5.56 14.12
CA ALA A 132 0.43 -5.30 13.24
C ALA A 132 1.70 -6.01 13.69
N ALA A 133 1.99 -6.02 14.99
CA ALA A 133 3.17 -6.70 15.53
C ALA A 133 3.15 -8.22 15.25
N VAL A 134 2.00 -8.87 15.45
CA VAL A 134 1.84 -10.30 15.14
C VAL A 134 1.97 -10.55 13.63
N LEU A 135 1.31 -9.75 12.81
CA LEU A 135 1.36 -9.85 11.34
C LEU A 135 2.79 -9.66 10.81
N SER A 136 3.44 -8.60 11.27
CA SER A 136 4.81 -8.23 10.92
C SER A 136 5.80 -9.35 11.27
N ALA A 137 5.75 -9.87 12.49
CA ALA A 137 6.58 -10.98 12.94
C ALA A 137 6.38 -12.23 12.07
N THR A 138 5.14 -12.52 11.70
CA THR A 138 4.81 -13.67 10.85
C THR A 138 5.42 -13.51 9.45
N TYR A 139 5.40 -12.30 8.88
CA TYR A 139 6.10 -12.03 7.62
C TYR A 139 7.61 -12.15 7.73
N MET A 140 8.17 -11.94 8.91
CA MET A 140 9.59 -12.21 9.20
C MET A 140 9.91 -13.70 9.42
N GLY A 141 8.90 -14.57 9.33
CA GLY A 141 9.04 -16.01 9.50
C GLY A 141 9.01 -16.48 10.96
N ILE A 142 8.47 -15.66 11.86
CA ILE A 142 8.34 -15.98 13.29
C ILE A 142 6.92 -16.48 13.55
N ASP A 143 6.79 -17.73 14.03
CA ASP A 143 5.49 -18.30 14.40
C ASP A 143 5.00 -17.71 15.73
N LYS A 144 3.95 -16.88 15.63
CA LYS A 144 3.32 -16.23 16.80
C LYS A 144 2.23 -17.08 17.46
N SER A 145 1.87 -18.22 16.88
CA SER A 145 0.92 -19.16 17.50
C SER A 145 1.55 -20.07 18.54
N ASN A 146 2.89 -20.19 18.54
CA ASN A 146 3.62 -21.11 19.42
C ASN A 146 5.02 -20.56 19.76
N GLN A 147 5.09 -19.38 20.37
CA GLN A 147 6.36 -18.75 20.70
C GLN A 147 6.78 -19.08 22.14
N THR A 148 7.99 -19.64 22.30
CA THR A 148 8.55 -20.02 23.59
C THR A 148 9.63 -19.07 24.04
N PHE A 149 9.58 -18.67 25.30
CA PHE A 149 10.58 -17.84 25.99
C PHE A 149 11.13 -18.61 27.19
N VAL A 150 12.39 -18.37 27.51
CA VAL A 150 13.07 -18.94 28.67
C VAL A 150 13.54 -17.78 29.54
N ASP A 151 13.13 -17.76 30.81
CA ASP A 151 13.55 -16.73 31.75
C ASP A 151 14.99 -16.96 32.27
N ASP A 152 15.54 -16.00 33.04
CA ASP A 152 16.89 -16.07 33.61
C ASP A 152 17.07 -17.25 34.62
N ASN A 153 15.98 -17.86 35.09
CA ASN A 153 15.97 -19.02 35.99
C ASN A 153 15.87 -20.36 35.24
N GLY A 154 15.75 -20.31 33.87
CA GLY A 154 15.60 -21.48 33.05
C GLY A 154 14.15 -21.99 32.92
N ASN A 155 13.15 -21.25 33.39
CA ASN A 155 11.75 -21.60 33.21
C ASN A 155 11.31 -21.28 31.79
N SER A 156 10.52 -22.20 31.18
CA SER A 156 10.02 -22.06 29.83
C SER A 156 8.55 -21.65 29.83
N TYR A 157 8.21 -20.66 29.01
CA TYR A 157 6.87 -20.12 28.83
C TYR A 157 6.51 -20.12 27.34
N THR A 158 5.37 -20.71 27.00
CA THR A 158 4.90 -20.76 25.61
C THR A 158 3.60 -19.97 25.48
N TYR A 159 3.54 -19.11 24.48
CA TYR A 159 2.41 -18.23 24.21
C TYR A 159 1.88 -18.42 22.80
N ASN A 160 0.55 -18.43 22.66
CA ASN A 160 -0.14 -18.27 21.39
C ASN A 160 -0.66 -16.83 21.29
N PHE A 161 0.17 -15.94 20.73
CA PHE A 161 -0.18 -14.53 20.56
C PHE A 161 -1.31 -14.34 19.53
N VAL A 162 -1.43 -15.23 18.54
CA VAL A 162 -2.54 -15.17 17.58
C VAL A 162 -3.86 -15.39 18.32
N LYS A 163 -3.95 -16.40 19.17
CA LYS A 163 -5.15 -16.67 19.97
C LYS A 163 -5.46 -15.52 20.93
N MET A 164 -4.45 -14.87 21.50
CA MET A 164 -4.62 -13.73 22.42
C MET A 164 -5.20 -12.48 21.74
N LEU A 165 -5.10 -12.34 20.39
CA LEU A 165 -5.70 -11.25 19.64
C LEU A 165 -7.24 -11.22 19.76
N ASN A 166 -7.85 -12.28 20.23
CA ASN A 166 -9.28 -12.31 20.55
C ASN A 166 -9.68 -11.21 21.56
N ALA A 167 -8.75 -10.69 22.34
CA ALA A 167 -8.97 -9.56 23.23
C ALA A 167 -9.53 -8.31 22.49
N PHE A 168 -9.21 -8.15 21.21
CA PHE A 168 -9.67 -7.02 20.41
C PHE A 168 -11.02 -7.26 19.73
N TYR A 169 -11.52 -8.48 19.71
CA TYR A 169 -12.87 -8.77 19.23
C TYR A 169 -13.89 -8.43 20.33
N ASN A 170 -14.86 -7.58 19.98
CA ASN A 170 -15.99 -7.23 20.83
C ASN A 170 -17.24 -8.02 20.43
N PRO A 171 -17.64 -9.09 21.15
CA PRO A 171 -18.74 -9.95 20.74
C PRO A 171 -20.12 -9.26 20.80
N SER A 172 -20.28 -8.22 21.62
CA SER A 172 -21.54 -7.49 21.69
C SER A 172 -21.76 -6.59 20.46
N ARG A 173 -20.68 -6.20 19.79
CA ARG A 173 -20.70 -5.39 18.56
C ARG A 173 -20.47 -6.22 17.30
N GLY A 174 -19.80 -7.37 17.41
CA GLY A 174 -19.41 -8.24 16.30
C GLY A 174 -18.30 -7.66 15.44
N PHE A 175 -17.36 -6.93 16.06
CA PHE A 175 -16.21 -6.33 15.37
C PHE A 175 -14.92 -6.54 16.13
N VAL A 176 -13.83 -6.69 15.39
CA VAL A 176 -12.48 -6.45 15.90
C VAL A 176 -12.24 -4.95 15.91
N LEU A 177 -11.98 -4.38 17.07
CA LEU A 177 -11.90 -2.94 17.31
C LEU A 177 -10.50 -2.55 17.79
N ASN A 178 -10.17 -1.28 17.63
CA ASN A 178 -8.86 -0.76 18.04
C ASN A 178 -8.65 -0.82 19.57
N SER A 179 -9.72 -0.71 20.34
CA SER A 179 -9.70 -1.00 21.78
C SER A 179 -11.00 -1.66 22.21
N GLN A 180 -10.99 -2.31 23.39
CA GLN A 180 -12.20 -2.95 23.92
C GLN A 180 -13.36 -1.98 24.15
N SER A 181 -13.04 -0.72 24.43
CA SER A 181 -14.01 0.35 24.66
C SER A 181 -14.36 1.15 23.41
N THR A 182 -13.67 0.93 22.28
CA THR A 182 -13.96 1.67 21.04
C THR A 182 -15.35 1.31 20.57
N SER A 183 -16.15 2.33 20.32
CA SER A 183 -17.44 2.18 19.65
C SER A 183 -17.27 2.36 18.14
N THR A 184 -18.15 1.79 17.36
CA THR A 184 -18.32 2.18 15.96
C THR A 184 -18.86 3.62 15.89
N GLY A 185 -18.59 4.33 14.80
CA GLY A 185 -19.00 5.72 14.63
C GLY A 185 -17.95 6.75 14.99
N SER A 186 -16.68 6.33 15.15
CA SER A 186 -15.53 7.21 15.41
C SER A 186 -14.89 7.70 14.10
N THR A 187 -14.02 6.88 13.51
CA THR A 187 -13.42 7.09 12.19
C THR A 187 -13.25 5.76 11.49
N PHE A 188 -13.29 5.75 10.16
CA PHE A 188 -13.06 4.51 9.40
C PHE A 188 -11.67 3.94 9.63
N TRP A 189 -10.68 4.79 9.88
CA TRP A 189 -9.33 4.35 10.22
C TRP A 189 -9.33 3.34 11.39
N TYR A 190 -9.88 3.74 12.52
CA TYR A 190 -9.89 2.89 13.72
C TYR A 190 -10.94 1.75 13.67
N GLU A 191 -11.92 1.85 12.79
CA GLU A 191 -12.92 0.80 12.59
C GLU A 191 -12.45 -0.29 11.63
N ILE A 192 -11.60 0.06 10.65
CA ILE A 192 -11.28 -0.82 9.52
C ILE A 192 -9.87 -1.40 9.62
N MET A 193 -8.85 -0.62 10.00
CA MET A 193 -7.48 -1.14 10.04
C MET A 193 -7.31 -2.38 10.94
N PRO A 194 -7.88 -2.44 12.16
CA PRO A 194 -7.77 -3.64 12.99
C PRO A 194 -8.36 -4.88 12.31
N LEU A 195 -9.52 -4.74 11.66
CA LEU A 195 -10.15 -5.88 10.98
C LEU A 195 -9.37 -6.34 9.75
N LEU A 196 -8.69 -5.43 9.03
CA LEU A 196 -7.83 -5.80 7.91
C LEU A 196 -6.63 -6.63 8.34
N TYR A 197 -5.93 -6.21 9.39
CA TYR A 197 -4.85 -7.00 9.96
C TYR A 197 -5.34 -8.35 10.48
N PHE A 198 -6.51 -8.39 11.10
CA PHE A 198 -7.11 -9.63 11.58
C PHE A 198 -7.42 -10.61 10.43
N CYS A 199 -7.98 -10.11 9.30
CA CYS A 199 -8.18 -10.93 8.11
C CYS A 199 -6.87 -11.48 7.55
N ARG A 200 -5.83 -10.65 7.48
CA ARG A 200 -4.51 -11.04 6.97
C ARG A 200 -3.85 -12.08 7.87
N ILE A 201 -3.97 -11.94 9.20
CA ILE A 201 -3.45 -12.92 10.17
C ILE A 201 -4.15 -14.26 10.01
N TYR A 202 -5.48 -14.28 9.88
CA TYR A 202 -6.22 -15.53 9.69
C TYR A 202 -5.71 -16.33 8.46
N ASN A 203 -5.45 -15.66 7.35
CA ASN A 203 -4.93 -16.33 6.16
C ASN A 203 -3.54 -16.96 6.35
N LEU A 204 -2.76 -16.45 7.32
CA LEU A 204 -1.45 -17.01 7.71
C LEU A 204 -1.57 -18.11 8.77
N TYR A 205 -2.65 -18.12 9.54
CA TYR A 205 -2.94 -19.09 10.61
C TYR A 205 -4.33 -19.72 10.43
N PRO A 206 -4.57 -20.45 9.32
CA PRO A 206 -5.90 -21.00 9.01
C PRO A 206 -6.38 -22.05 10.04
N ASP A 207 -5.47 -22.61 10.81
CA ASP A 207 -5.79 -23.56 11.90
C ASP A 207 -6.41 -22.84 13.13
N GLU A 208 -6.29 -21.52 13.23
CA GLU A 208 -6.99 -20.72 14.24
C GLU A 208 -8.45 -20.49 13.81
N VAL A 209 -9.20 -21.60 13.73
CA VAL A 209 -10.56 -21.68 13.15
C VAL A 209 -11.57 -20.74 13.78
N TRP A 210 -11.33 -20.25 15.01
CA TRP A 210 -12.19 -19.30 15.73
C TRP A 210 -12.22 -17.92 15.07
N MET A 211 -11.22 -17.56 14.26
CA MET A 211 -11.16 -16.26 13.56
C MET A 211 -12.14 -16.21 12.37
N ARG A 212 -12.36 -17.33 11.70
CA ARG A 212 -13.21 -17.40 10.49
C ARG A 212 -14.64 -16.88 10.71
N PRO A 213 -15.41 -17.34 11.72
CA PRO A 213 -16.77 -16.83 11.93
C PRO A 213 -16.80 -15.34 12.25
N ILE A 214 -15.76 -14.79 12.90
CA ILE A 214 -15.65 -13.37 13.20
C ILE A 214 -15.49 -12.56 11.89
N ILE A 215 -14.68 -13.01 10.95
CA ILE A 215 -14.50 -12.34 9.65
C ILE A 215 -15.82 -12.33 8.88
N ILE A 216 -16.56 -13.44 8.88
CA ILE A 216 -17.84 -13.55 8.21
C ILE A 216 -18.87 -12.62 8.90
N GLU A 217 -18.91 -12.58 10.22
CA GLU A 217 -19.82 -11.69 10.97
C GLU A 217 -19.55 -10.22 10.66
N MET A 218 -18.28 -9.79 10.61
CA MET A 218 -17.92 -8.42 10.23
C MET A 218 -18.37 -8.10 8.80
N ALA A 219 -18.22 -9.04 7.85
CA ALA A 219 -18.65 -8.86 6.48
C ALA A 219 -20.20 -8.76 6.39
N ASP A 220 -20.95 -9.60 7.11
CA ASP A 220 -22.40 -9.56 7.16
C ASP A 220 -22.92 -8.21 7.69
N LYS A 221 -22.28 -7.69 8.75
CA LYS A 221 -22.62 -6.37 9.28
C LYS A 221 -22.40 -5.26 8.25
N TRP A 222 -21.28 -5.28 7.55
CA TRP A 222 -21.02 -4.31 6.49
C TRP A 222 -21.98 -4.47 5.30
N LEU A 223 -22.40 -5.68 4.92
CA LEU A 223 -23.46 -5.88 3.93
C LEU A 223 -24.78 -5.27 4.41
N SER A 224 -25.11 -5.44 5.69
CA SER A 224 -26.33 -4.86 6.27
C SER A 224 -26.30 -3.32 6.34
N ALA A 225 -25.13 -2.71 6.32
CA ALA A 225 -24.95 -1.26 6.33
C ALA A 225 -25.19 -0.61 4.94
N ILE A 226 -25.04 -1.37 3.85
CA ILE A 226 -25.12 -0.85 2.48
C ILE A 226 -26.40 -0.02 2.21
N PRO A 227 -27.61 -0.43 2.63
CA PRO A 227 -28.84 0.35 2.40
C PRO A 227 -28.87 1.71 3.11
N TYR A 228 -28.03 1.91 4.11
CA TYR A 228 -27.95 3.12 4.92
C TYR A 228 -26.79 4.05 4.51
N LEU A 229 -25.89 3.56 3.65
CA LEU A 229 -24.76 4.32 3.10
C LEU A 229 -25.24 5.09 1.87
N VAL A 230 -26.02 6.16 2.11
CA VAL A 230 -26.64 6.98 1.06
C VAL A 230 -26.48 8.47 1.38
N ASP A 231 -26.34 9.28 0.34
CA ASP A 231 -26.31 10.73 0.45
C ASP A 231 -27.71 11.35 0.66
N GLU A 232 -27.80 12.67 0.66
CA GLU A 232 -29.05 13.42 0.83
C GLU A 232 -30.09 13.18 -0.28
N ASN A 233 -29.66 12.68 -1.43
CA ASN A 233 -30.52 12.33 -2.56
C ASN A 233 -30.98 10.86 -2.52
N GLY A 234 -30.44 10.06 -1.60
CA GLY A 234 -30.67 8.63 -1.51
C GLY A 234 -29.75 7.80 -2.42
N ASP A 235 -28.76 8.42 -3.05
CA ASP A 235 -27.78 7.73 -3.87
C ASP A 235 -26.70 7.08 -3.00
N PHE A 236 -26.18 5.90 -3.41
CA PHE A 236 -25.12 5.21 -2.68
C PHE A 236 -23.89 6.09 -2.51
N CYS A 237 -23.46 6.26 -1.27
CA CYS A 237 -22.37 7.16 -0.90
C CYS A 237 -21.46 6.55 0.17
N LEU A 238 -20.15 6.69 -0.01
CA LEU A 238 -19.12 6.21 0.92
C LEU A 238 -18.23 7.35 1.44
N ASP A 239 -18.56 8.60 1.16
CA ASP A 239 -17.77 9.79 1.50
C ASP A 239 -18.12 10.29 2.91
N TYR A 240 -17.85 9.48 3.93
CA TYR A 240 -18.14 9.76 5.34
C TYR A 240 -16.87 9.71 6.20
N THR A 241 -16.98 10.04 7.48
CA THR A 241 -15.91 9.86 8.46
C THR A 241 -15.93 8.46 9.07
N SER A 242 -17.14 7.92 9.30
CA SER A 242 -17.36 6.61 9.94
C SER A 242 -18.80 6.13 9.73
N PHE A 243 -19.10 4.93 10.24
CA PHE A 243 -20.46 4.40 10.28
C PHE A 243 -20.80 3.88 11.69
N ASN A 244 -21.92 4.35 12.24
CA ASN A 244 -22.39 3.92 13.55
C ASN A 244 -23.33 2.71 13.39
N PHE A 245 -22.85 1.53 13.76
CA PHE A 245 -23.63 0.29 13.67
C PHE A 245 -24.70 0.15 14.75
N ASP A 246 -24.63 0.91 15.84
CA ASP A 246 -25.69 0.87 16.89
C ASP A 246 -26.95 1.60 16.41
N THR A 247 -26.80 2.64 15.61
CA THR A 247 -27.90 3.45 15.06
C THR A 247 -28.14 3.21 13.58
N MET A 248 -27.28 2.44 12.89
CA MET A 248 -27.29 2.21 11.46
C MET A 248 -27.28 3.52 10.65
N THR A 249 -26.39 4.43 11.02
CA THR A 249 -26.27 5.75 10.38
C THR A 249 -24.81 6.08 10.03
N PRO A 250 -24.57 6.63 8.83
CA PRO A 250 -23.27 7.21 8.52
C PRO A 250 -23.03 8.47 9.35
N TYR A 251 -21.76 8.72 9.68
CA TYR A 251 -21.34 9.91 10.42
C TYR A 251 -20.44 10.78 9.57
N MET A 252 -20.74 12.08 9.54
CA MET A 252 -19.92 13.10 8.88
C MET A 252 -19.27 13.98 9.95
N GLY A 253 -17.97 13.79 10.15
CA GLY A 253 -17.15 14.65 11.00
C GLY A 253 -16.62 15.87 10.26
N SER A 254 -15.57 16.48 10.78
CA SER A 254 -14.89 17.62 10.16
C SER A 254 -14.04 17.23 8.93
N TRP A 255 -13.78 15.96 8.73
CA TRP A 255 -13.08 15.40 7.57
C TRP A 255 -13.77 14.14 7.08
N LYS A 256 -13.43 13.72 5.87
CA LYS A 256 -13.89 12.46 5.29
C LYS A 256 -12.75 11.46 5.24
N GLU A 257 -13.12 10.22 5.44
CA GLU A 257 -12.32 9.05 5.12
C GLU A 257 -13.15 8.17 4.20
N SER A 258 -12.51 7.22 3.50
CA SER A 258 -13.25 6.31 2.64
C SER A 258 -13.09 4.87 3.13
N PRO A 259 -14.17 4.11 3.25
CA PRO A 259 -14.11 2.70 3.61
C PRO A 259 -13.84 1.79 2.40
N VAL A 260 -13.77 2.35 1.18
CA VAL A 260 -13.82 1.58 -0.07
C VAL A 260 -12.75 0.49 -0.11
N GLY A 261 -11.48 0.86 0.08
CA GLY A 261 -10.38 -0.10 -0.01
C GLY A 261 -10.50 -1.20 1.03
N GLY A 262 -10.64 -0.80 2.29
CA GLY A 262 -10.68 -1.76 3.40
C GLY A 262 -11.88 -2.68 3.37
N ILE A 263 -13.08 -2.16 3.11
CA ILE A 263 -14.29 -2.98 3.12
C ILE A 263 -14.42 -3.84 1.86
N SER A 264 -13.97 -3.36 0.69
CA SER A 264 -13.89 -4.23 -0.49
C SER A 264 -12.94 -5.41 -0.26
N TYR A 265 -11.83 -5.20 0.46
CA TYR A 265 -10.90 -6.26 0.84
C TYR A 265 -11.53 -7.26 1.83
N LEU A 266 -12.26 -6.77 2.84
CA LEU A 266 -13.03 -7.63 3.77
C LEU A 266 -14.04 -8.49 3.01
N PHE A 267 -14.83 -7.89 2.13
CA PHE A 267 -15.82 -8.62 1.33
C PHE A 267 -15.17 -9.68 0.45
N TYR A 268 -14.06 -9.33 -0.22
CA TYR A 268 -13.37 -10.30 -1.06
C TYR A 268 -12.77 -11.44 -0.22
N THR A 269 -12.24 -11.15 0.97
CA THR A 269 -11.79 -12.17 1.93
C THR A 269 -12.95 -13.08 2.35
N ALA A 270 -14.11 -12.53 2.69
CA ALA A 270 -15.28 -13.32 3.04
C ALA A 270 -15.77 -14.18 1.86
N TYR A 271 -15.72 -13.65 0.63
CA TYR A 271 -15.99 -14.44 -0.58
C TYR A 271 -15.05 -15.64 -0.72
N MET A 272 -13.75 -15.44 -0.54
CA MET A 272 -12.77 -16.55 -0.59
C MET A 272 -13.03 -17.61 0.47
N LEU A 273 -13.50 -17.21 1.65
CA LEU A 273 -13.81 -18.14 2.75
C LEU A 273 -15.10 -18.93 2.54
N THR A 274 -16.10 -18.35 1.87
CA THR A 274 -17.45 -18.91 1.82
C THR A 274 -17.90 -19.31 0.42
N ASN A 275 -17.29 -18.73 -0.62
CA ASN A 275 -17.75 -18.75 -2.01
C ASN A 275 -19.17 -18.16 -2.22
N GLU A 276 -19.66 -17.35 -1.27
CA GLU A 276 -20.97 -16.73 -1.36
C GLU A 276 -20.93 -15.46 -2.21
N LYS A 277 -21.74 -15.43 -3.26
CA LYS A 277 -21.77 -14.36 -4.26
C LYS A 277 -22.04 -12.97 -3.66
N GLN A 278 -22.81 -12.89 -2.58
CA GLN A 278 -23.15 -11.62 -1.93
C GLN A 278 -21.88 -10.82 -1.52
N TYR A 279 -20.84 -11.47 -1.05
CA TYR A 279 -19.58 -10.81 -0.69
C TYR A 279 -18.80 -10.35 -1.91
N LEU A 280 -18.77 -11.16 -2.98
CA LEU A 280 -18.19 -10.73 -4.26
C LEU A 280 -18.92 -9.52 -4.83
N ASP A 281 -20.26 -9.53 -4.83
CA ASP A 281 -21.08 -8.42 -5.29
C ASP A 281 -20.86 -7.16 -4.42
N GLY A 282 -20.68 -7.33 -3.11
CA GLY A 282 -20.29 -6.26 -2.19
C GLY A 282 -18.94 -5.64 -2.54
N ALA A 283 -17.91 -6.45 -2.74
CA ALA A 283 -16.59 -5.98 -3.16
C ALA A 283 -16.66 -5.20 -4.49
N ILE A 284 -17.36 -5.76 -5.49
CA ILE A 284 -17.58 -5.12 -6.79
C ILE A 284 -18.30 -3.78 -6.62
N LYS A 285 -19.38 -3.71 -5.82
CA LYS A 285 -20.16 -2.49 -5.61
C LYS A 285 -19.30 -1.35 -5.04
N PHE A 286 -18.41 -1.65 -4.09
CA PHE A 286 -17.52 -0.65 -3.51
C PHE A 286 -16.48 -0.17 -4.51
N ILE A 287 -15.89 -1.08 -5.29
CA ILE A 287 -14.92 -0.69 -6.35
C ILE A 287 -15.62 0.05 -7.49
N ASP A 288 -16.83 -0.36 -7.92
CA ASP A 288 -17.62 0.36 -8.94
C ASP A 288 -17.89 1.80 -8.50
N TYR A 289 -18.23 2.02 -7.20
CA TYR A 289 -18.48 3.35 -6.65
C TYR A 289 -17.31 4.31 -6.91
N VAL A 290 -16.06 3.89 -6.64
CA VAL A 290 -14.89 4.76 -6.83
C VAL A 290 -14.45 4.80 -8.30
N ALA A 291 -14.70 3.74 -9.08
CA ALA A 291 -14.39 3.69 -10.51
C ALA A 291 -15.27 4.65 -11.34
N GLU A 292 -16.49 4.88 -10.91
CA GLU A 292 -17.47 5.74 -11.61
C GLU A 292 -17.37 7.23 -11.25
N ARG A 293 -16.59 7.58 -10.23
CA ARG A 293 -16.51 8.96 -9.70
C ARG A 293 -15.24 9.65 -10.14
N SER A 294 -15.29 10.99 -10.17
CA SER A 294 -14.12 11.85 -10.41
C SER A 294 -13.31 12.13 -9.13
N THR A 295 -13.77 11.67 -7.96
CA THR A 295 -13.08 11.86 -6.68
C THR A 295 -11.83 11.00 -6.57
N ASN A 296 -10.81 11.53 -5.89
CA ASN A 296 -9.72 10.75 -5.32
C ASN A 296 -9.96 10.68 -3.80
N PRO A 297 -10.44 9.54 -3.27
CA PRO A 297 -10.85 9.43 -1.87
C PRO A 297 -9.67 9.28 -0.91
N PHE A 298 -8.43 9.45 -1.39
CA PHE A 298 -7.26 9.21 -0.60
C PHE A 298 -7.21 10.11 0.65
N TYR A 299 -7.16 9.46 1.80
CA TYR A 299 -6.95 10.08 3.11
C TYR A 299 -5.66 9.53 3.74
N GLU A 300 -5.60 8.24 3.88
CA GLU A 300 -4.44 7.46 4.35
C GLU A 300 -4.43 6.07 3.67
N VAL A 301 -3.69 5.10 4.19
CA VAL A 301 -3.42 3.83 3.52
C VAL A 301 -4.62 2.89 3.34
N LEU A 302 -5.80 3.19 3.91
CA LEU A 302 -7.00 2.36 3.67
C LEU A 302 -7.34 2.27 2.18
N GLU A 303 -7.17 3.35 1.44
CA GLU A 303 -7.46 3.41 0.01
C GLU A 303 -6.43 2.68 -0.84
N SER A 304 -5.23 2.41 -0.31
CA SER A 304 -4.23 1.61 -1.02
C SER A 304 -4.62 0.13 -1.19
N TYR A 305 -5.70 -0.31 -0.54
CA TYR A 305 -6.34 -1.61 -0.80
C TYR A 305 -7.22 -1.61 -2.06
N ILE A 306 -7.62 -0.44 -2.58
CA ILE A 306 -8.43 -0.36 -3.82
C ILE A 306 -7.73 -1.02 -5.00
N PRO A 307 -6.47 -0.67 -5.35
CA PRO A 307 -5.79 -1.29 -6.48
C PRO A 307 -5.59 -2.81 -6.31
N ILE A 308 -5.43 -3.32 -5.07
CA ILE A 308 -5.30 -4.76 -4.82
C ILE A 308 -6.59 -5.47 -5.24
N VAL A 309 -7.73 -5.06 -4.66
CA VAL A 309 -9.03 -5.71 -4.92
C VAL A 309 -9.42 -5.55 -6.39
N ALA A 310 -9.23 -4.37 -6.97
CA ALA A 310 -9.53 -4.13 -8.37
C ALA A 310 -8.67 -5.00 -9.31
N ALA A 311 -7.37 -5.17 -9.03
CA ALA A 311 -6.49 -6.02 -9.83
C ALA A 311 -6.90 -7.49 -9.74
N VAL A 312 -7.26 -7.98 -8.55
CA VAL A 312 -7.79 -9.34 -8.35
C VAL A 312 -9.11 -9.53 -9.13
N LEU A 313 -10.02 -8.55 -9.06
CA LEU A 313 -11.28 -8.61 -9.81
C LEU A 313 -11.04 -8.60 -11.33
N ASN A 314 -10.06 -7.85 -11.82
CA ASN A 314 -9.66 -7.88 -13.23
C ASN A 314 -9.08 -9.26 -13.61
N ALA A 315 -8.18 -9.81 -12.79
CA ALA A 315 -7.49 -11.06 -13.09
C ALA A 315 -8.41 -12.29 -13.03
N ARG A 316 -9.35 -12.34 -12.06
CA ARG A 316 -10.13 -13.55 -11.75
C ARG A 316 -11.61 -13.45 -12.13
N HIS A 317 -12.19 -12.25 -12.19
CA HIS A 317 -13.63 -12.05 -12.38
C HIS A 317 -13.99 -11.30 -13.66
N GLY A 318 -13.01 -11.11 -14.58
CA GLY A 318 -13.23 -10.52 -15.89
C GLY A 318 -13.64 -9.04 -15.86
N LYS A 319 -13.35 -8.34 -14.76
CA LYS A 319 -13.52 -6.89 -14.68
C LYS A 319 -12.41 -6.18 -15.47
N ASN A 320 -12.58 -4.88 -15.68
CA ASN A 320 -11.60 -4.05 -16.42
C ASN A 320 -11.49 -2.68 -15.74
N TYR A 321 -11.10 -2.67 -14.47
CA TYR A 321 -10.83 -1.44 -13.73
C TYR A 321 -9.51 -0.82 -14.17
N ASP A 322 -9.43 0.50 -14.11
CA ASP A 322 -8.20 1.26 -14.35
C ASP A 322 -7.29 1.23 -13.10
N ILE A 323 -6.39 0.24 -13.07
CA ILE A 323 -5.48 0.03 -11.95
C ILE A 323 -4.49 1.20 -11.82
N GLN A 324 -4.06 1.81 -12.93
CA GLN A 324 -3.19 2.98 -12.93
C GLN A 324 -3.83 4.14 -12.15
N ARG A 325 -5.09 4.42 -12.40
CA ARG A 325 -5.84 5.45 -11.68
C ARG A 325 -5.87 5.18 -10.18
N PHE A 326 -6.09 3.94 -9.78
CA PHE A 326 -6.19 3.58 -8.36
C PHE A 326 -4.82 3.62 -7.65
N ILE A 327 -3.76 3.24 -8.33
CA ILE A 327 -2.39 3.44 -7.82
C ILE A 327 -2.12 4.95 -7.65
N ASN A 328 -2.49 5.75 -8.63
CA ASN A 328 -2.29 7.20 -8.61
C ASN A 328 -3.04 7.92 -7.47
N PHE A 329 -4.03 7.30 -6.82
CA PHE A 329 -4.64 7.87 -5.63
C PHE A 329 -3.62 8.15 -4.52
N SER A 330 -2.64 7.26 -4.35
CA SER A 330 -1.57 7.41 -3.35
C SER A 330 -0.30 8.11 -3.88
N PHE A 331 -0.23 8.41 -5.18
CA PHE A 331 0.94 9.05 -5.81
C PHE A 331 0.67 10.47 -6.29
N GLY A 332 -0.57 10.83 -6.56
CA GLY A 332 -0.89 12.10 -7.24
C GLY A 332 -0.92 13.33 -6.34
N GLY A 333 -1.04 13.19 -5.04
CA GLY A 333 -1.19 14.31 -4.09
C GLY A 333 -2.47 15.13 -4.27
N ASP A 334 -3.41 14.63 -5.08
CA ASP A 334 -4.65 15.31 -5.45
C ASP A 334 -5.87 14.80 -4.65
N GLY A 335 -5.63 14.12 -3.53
CA GLY A 335 -6.66 13.61 -2.64
C GLY A 335 -7.71 14.65 -2.30
N ASP A 336 -8.99 14.32 -2.51
CA ASP A 336 -10.08 15.23 -2.15
C ASP A 336 -10.30 15.29 -0.63
N PHE A 337 -9.88 14.25 0.10
CA PHE A 337 -10.05 14.16 1.55
C PHE A 337 -8.79 14.61 2.31
N ARG A 338 -7.61 14.36 1.77
CA ARG A 338 -6.34 14.82 2.33
C ARG A 338 -5.40 15.30 1.23
N PRO A 339 -5.57 16.53 0.75
CA PRO A 339 -4.69 17.10 -0.27
C PRO A 339 -3.22 17.08 0.13
N ASN A 340 -2.33 16.87 -0.83
CA ASN A 340 -0.87 16.75 -0.68
C ASN A 340 -0.38 15.49 0.06
N CYS A 341 -1.28 14.58 0.46
CA CYS A 341 -0.89 13.28 1.00
C CYS A 341 -0.59 12.32 -0.16
N GLN A 342 0.65 11.84 -0.25
CA GLN A 342 1.13 11.04 -1.39
C GLN A 342 2.43 10.32 -1.06
N ALA A 343 2.86 9.41 -1.93
CA ALA A 343 4.24 8.96 -1.97
C ALA A 343 5.16 10.16 -2.25
N GLY A 344 6.14 10.40 -1.37
CA GLY A 344 7.00 11.58 -1.41
C GLY A 344 7.82 11.70 -2.69
N VAL A 345 8.09 12.92 -3.13
CA VAL A 345 8.82 13.25 -4.35
C VAL A 345 9.96 14.25 -4.12
N SER A 346 10.23 14.59 -2.87
CA SER A 346 11.19 15.62 -2.47
C SER A 346 12.50 15.03 -1.94
N VAL A 347 13.49 15.91 -1.80
CA VAL A 347 14.72 15.67 -1.04
C VAL A 347 14.77 16.71 0.08
N TRP A 348 14.90 16.25 1.32
CA TRP A 348 14.95 17.09 2.52
C TRP A 348 16.39 17.21 3.02
N GLY A 349 17.06 18.32 2.66
CA GLY A 349 18.50 18.41 2.83
C GLY A 349 19.23 17.35 2.01
N ASP A 350 19.96 16.47 2.69
CA ASP A 350 20.65 15.34 2.04
C ASP A 350 19.83 14.02 2.08
N TYR A 351 18.57 14.10 2.51
CA TYR A 351 17.73 12.93 2.73
C TYR A 351 16.61 12.84 1.69
N PRO A 352 16.69 11.91 0.73
CA PRO A 352 15.60 11.65 -0.19
C PRO A 352 14.41 11.02 0.54
N ILE A 353 13.18 11.47 0.23
CA ILE A 353 11.94 10.89 0.74
C ILE A 353 11.13 10.21 -0.36
N TYR A 354 11.73 9.96 -1.52
CA TYR A 354 11.05 9.31 -2.64
C TYR A 354 10.39 8.00 -2.21
N GLY A 355 9.08 7.93 -2.43
CA GLY A 355 8.26 6.75 -2.12
C GLY A 355 7.81 6.61 -0.67
N LEU A 356 8.32 7.41 0.29
CA LEU A 356 7.80 7.42 1.65
C LEU A 356 6.42 8.06 1.67
N MET A 357 5.49 7.53 2.46
CA MET A 357 4.17 8.15 2.60
C MET A 357 4.30 9.49 3.31
N ALA A 358 3.98 10.58 2.63
CA ALA A 358 4.26 11.93 3.07
C ALA A 358 3.06 12.87 2.90
N LEU A 359 3.02 13.92 3.70
CA LEU A 359 2.19 15.09 3.50
C LEU A 359 3.08 16.26 3.09
N GLU A 360 3.18 16.49 1.79
CA GLU A 360 4.05 17.51 1.22
C GLU A 360 3.25 18.78 0.95
N TYR A 361 3.33 19.75 1.86
CA TYR A 361 2.62 21.03 1.72
C TYR A 361 3.20 21.92 0.60
N ASP A 362 4.50 21.79 0.37
CA ASP A 362 5.20 22.49 -0.68
C ASP A 362 6.34 21.62 -1.21
N LYS A 363 6.12 21.00 -2.37
CA LYS A 363 7.12 20.16 -3.03
C LYS A 363 8.41 20.92 -3.39
N THR A 364 8.32 22.26 -3.57
CA THR A 364 9.45 23.08 -3.97
C THR A 364 10.34 23.43 -2.78
N SER A 365 9.75 23.76 -1.62
CA SER A 365 10.48 24.06 -0.39
C SER A 365 10.81 22.83 0.43
N GLY A 366 10.22 21.66 0.12
CA GLY A 366 10.34 20.44 0.90
C GLY A 366 9.68 20.51 2.26
N ALA A 367 8.68 21.41 2.46
CA ALA A 367 7.95 21.50 3.72
C ALA A 367 6.95 20.35 3.87
N GLY A 368 6.91 19.73 5.06
CA GLY A 368 5.95 18.66 5.33
C GLY A 368 6.41 17.66 6.39
N TYR A 369 5.78 16.49 6.37
CA TYR A 369 6.21 15.36 7.18
C TYR A 369 5.96 14.02 6.45
N THR A 370 6.71 12.99 6.85
CA THR A 370 6.50 11.60 6.43
C THR A 370 6.33 10.71 7.67
N PHE A 371 5.60 9.60 7.52
CA PHE A 371 5.24 8.75 8.65
C PHE A 371 5.46 7.27 8.36
N SER A 372 6.02 6.58 9.35
CA SER A 372 6.58 5.23 9.23
C SER A 372 5.50 4.18 8.97
N MET A 373 4.44 4.15 9.77
CA MET A 373 3.38 3.16 9.68
C MET A 373 2.75 3.14 8.28
N ASN A 374 2.39 4.31 7.75
CA ASN A 374 1.76 4.41 6.44
C ASN A 374 2.71 4.08 5.31
N THR A 375 4.01 4.38 5.44
CA THR A 375 5.03 3.98 4.47
C THR A 375 5.12 2.46 4.35
N PHE A 376 5.21 1.74 5.47
CA PHE A 376 5.31 0.29 5.47
C PHE A 376 4.03 -0.39 4.95
N ASN A 377 2.86 0.14 5.30
CA ASN A 377 1.58 -0.37 4.79
C ASN A 377 1.42 -0.12 3.30
N LEU A 378 1.75 1.08 2.80
CA LEU A 378 1.66 1.39 1.37
C LEU A 378 2.51 0.42 0.55
N ALA A 379 3.77 0.21 0.94
CA ALA A 379 4.66 -0.75 0.27
C ALA A 379 4.07 -2.17 0.26
N SER A 380 3.58 -2.64 1.41
CA SER A 380 2.93 -3.95 1.54
C SER A 380 1.69 -4.11 0.67
N ASN A 381 0.93 -3.05 0.45
CA ASN A 381 -0.28 -3.08 -0.35
C ASN A 381 0.05 -3.03 -1.86
N LEU A 382 0.99 -2.18 -2.27
CA LEU A 382 1.38 -2.07 -3.68
C LEU A 382 2.04 -3.35 -4.21
N VAL A 383 2.81 -4.07 -3.37
CA VAL A 383 3.43 -5.34 -3.79
C VAL A 383 2.39 -6.40 -4.13
N GLN A 384 1.26 -6.45 -3.42
CA GLN A 384 0.17 -7.37 -3.72
C GLN A 384 -0.49 -7.06 -5.08
N THR A 385 -0.62 -5.77 -5.42
CA THR A 385 -1.20 -5.35 -6.71
C THR A 385 -0.43 -5.91 -7.90
N LEU A 386 0.92 -5.92 -7.83
CA LEU A 386 1.78 -6.45 -8.89
C LEU A 386 1.54 -7.92 -9.18
N ARG A 387 1.15 -8.71 -8.19
CA ARG A 387 0.88 -10.13 -8.39
C ARG A 387 -0.23 -10.37 -9.41
N TYR A 388 -1.17 -9.43 -9.54
CA TYR A 388 -2.35 -9.51 -10.41
C TYR A 388 -2.28 -8.56 -11.61
N ASP A 389 -1.37 -7.59 -11.61
CA ASP A 389 -1.16 -6.67 -12.73
C ASP A 389 0.33 -6.40 -12.96
N ASN A 390 0.93 -7.15 -13.87
CA ASN A 390 2.35 -7.09 -14.19
C ASN A 390 2.78 -5.80 -14.92
N ARG A 391 1.84 -4.97 -15.37
CA ARG A 391 2.14 -3.76 -16.18
C ARG A 391 2.84 -2.64 -15.42
N PHE A 392 2.91 -2.72 -14.11
CA PHE A 392 3.54 -1.71 -13.25
C PHE A 392 4.87 -2.18 -12.64
N ALA A 393 5.44 -3.29 -13.14
CA ALA A 393 6.62 -3.90 -12.56
C ALA A 393 7.85 -2.97 -12.58
N ASN A 394 8.06 -2.19 -13.63
CA ASN A 394 9.19 -1.27 -13.70
C ASN A 394 9.06 -0.14 -12.66
N ASP A 395 7.93 0.53 -12.62
CA ASP A 395 7.74 1.68 -11.73
C ASP A 395 7.63 1.26 -10.27
N LEU A 396 6.89 0.19 -9.97
CA LEU A 396 6.83 -0.30 -8.60
C LEU A 396 8.15 -0.93 -8.17
N GLY A 397 8.94 -1.50 -9.07
CA GLY A 397 10.31 -1.92 -8.79
C GLY A 397 11.20 -0.74 -8.37
N LYS A 398 11.15 0.36 -9.13
CA LYS A 398 11.82 1.62 -8.81
C LYS A 398 11.31 2.23 -7.50
N TYR A 399 10.00 2.15 -7.25
CA TYR A 399 9.39 2.55 -5.98
C TYR A 399 9.97 1.75 -4.80
N PHE A 400 9.99 0.41 -4.87
CA PHE A 400 10.52 -0.42 -3.79
C PHE A 400 12.01 -0.20 -3.54
N TYR A 401 12.79 -0.01 -4.60
CA TYR A 401 14.20 0.35 -4.49
C TYR A 401 14.39 1.64 -3.67
N ASN A 402 13.60 2.67 -3.98
CA ASN A 402 13.68 3.95 -3.26
C ASN A 402 13.21 3.82 -1.81
N VAL A 403 12.08 3.16 -1.56
CA VAL A 403 11.55 2.95 -0.19
C VAL A 403 12.53 2.13 0.66
N ALA A 404 13.12 1.08 0.10
CA ALA A 404 14.07 0.22 0.81
C ALA A 404 15.30 0.98 1.33
N ASN A 405 15.72 2.06 0.65
CA ASN A 405 16.77 2.93 1.15
C ASN A 405 16.23 4.07 2.03
N ASN A 406 15.16 4.75 1.58
CA ASN A 406 14.76 6.03 2.15
C ASN A 406 14.05 5.88 3.51
N ALA A 407 13.39 4.74 3.76
CA ALA A 407 12.73 4.47 5.04
C ALA A 407 13.68 4.43 6.25
N LYS A 408 15.01 4.41 6.02
CA LYS A 408 16.01 4.57 7.08
C LYS A 408 15.87 5.86 7.87
N ILE A 409 15.30 6.92 7.26
CA ILE A 409 15.13 8.23 7.90
C ILE A 409 14.25 8.16 9.18
N PHE A 410 13.41 7.14 9.30
CA PHE A 410 12.59 6.93 10.49
C PHE A 410 13.39 6.46 11.72
N TYR A 411 14.66 6.08 11.55
CA TYR A 411 15.50 5.56 12.62
C TYR A 411 16.52 6.60 13.05
N GLY A 412 16.54 6.96 14.34
CA GLY A 412 17.39 8.01 14.88
C GLY A 412 18.87 7.84 14.59
N ARG A 413 19.36 6.59 14.43
CA ARG A 413 20.76 6.31 14.08
C ARG A 413 21.22 6.84 12.71
N TYR A 414 20.28 7.18 11.83
CA TYR A 414 20.58 7.75 10.51
C TYR A 414 20.42 9.28 10.46
N LEU A 415 20.09 9.90 11.59
CA LEU A 415 19.98 11.34 11.74
C LEU A 415 21.03 11.86 12.71
N PRO A 416 21.46 13.12 12.59
CA PRO A 416 22.29 13.75 13.61
C PRO A 416 21.61 13.76 14.96
N ASP A 417 22.36 13.59 16.06
CA ASP A 417 21.81 13.49 17.44
C ASP A 417 20.94 14.70 17.81
N ALA A 418 21.21 15.88 17.26
CA ALA A 418 20.41 17.09 17.46
C ALA A 418 19.07 17.04 16.70
N ASN A 419 18.89 16.16 15.73
CA ASN A 419 17.76 16.15 14.78
C ASN A 419 16.74 15.05 15.06
N HIS A 420 16.68 14.54 16.28
CA HIS A 420 15.59 13.68 16.73
C HIS A 420 15.26 13.89 18.21
N SER A 421 13.97 13.84 18.54
CA SER A 421 13.45 14.24 19.85
C SER A 421 13.95 13.38 21.01
N ASN A 422 14.24 12.11 20.79
CA ASN A 422 14.70 11.15 21.81
C ASN A 422 16.18 10.81 21.70
N SER A 423 17.01 11.81 21.40
CA SER A 423 18.45 11.68 21.34
C SER A 423 19.12 11.87 22.70
N LYS A 424 20.43 11.59 22.76
CA LYS A 424 21.25 11.92 23.96
C LYS A 424 21.21 13.39 24.30
N THR A 425 21.14 14.26 23.28
CA THR A 425 21.11 15.71 23.46
C THR A 425 19.74 16.19 23.91
N ASN A 426 18.68 15.72 23.28
CA ASN A 426 17.34 16.30 23.45
C ASN A 426 16.53 15.63 24.58
N ASN A 427 16.75 14.34 24.85
CA ASN A 427 16.02 13.60 25.89
C ASN A 427 16.89 12.49 26.49
N PRO A 428 17.96 12.82 27.27
CA PRO A 428 18.97 11.86 27.68
C PRO A 428 18.41 10.72 28.56
N THR A 429 17.45 11.02 29.44
CA THR A 429 16.87 10.02 30.35
C THR A 429 16.13 8.93 29.56
N TRP A 430 15.27 9.35 28.63
CA TRP A 430 14.51 8.40 27.83
C TRP A 430 15.34 7.76 26.71
N TYR A 431 16.40 8.42 26.26
CA TYR A 431 17.40 7.79 25.40
C TYR A 431 18.07 6.59 26.08
N GLU A 432 18.46 6.73 27.36
CA GLU A 432 19.01 5.62 28.14
C GLU A 432 18.01 4.48 28.34
N ASN A 433 16.74 4.81 28.65
CA ASN A 433 15.69 3.81 28.84
C ASN A 433 15.41 3.07 27.52
N TRP A 434 15.33 3.80 26.42
CA TRP A 434 15.18 3.21 25.09
C TRP A 434 16.37 2.30 24.76
N THR A 435 17.61 2.75 24.96
CA THR A 435 18.81 1.95 24.69
C THR A 435 18.87 0.68 25.56
N LYS A 436 18.33 0.68 26.77
CA LYS A 436 18.24 -0.54 27.60
C LYS A 436 17.28 -1.58 27.01
N ALA A 437 16.14 -1.13 26.49
CA ALA A 437 15.13 -2.00 25.91
C ALA A 437 15.49 -2.40 24.47
N ASP A 438 15.99 -1.45 23.70
CA ASP A 438 16.36 -1.56 22.29
C ASP A 438 17.81 -1.11 22.05
N PRO A 439 18.81 -1.93 22.43
CA PRO A 439 20.22 -1.57 22.30
C PRO A 439 20.67 -1.35 20.85
N ASN A 440 19.93 -1.89 19.89
CA ASN A 440 20.19 -1.76 18.46
C ASN A 440 19.44 -0.60 17.81
N HIS A 441 18.59 0.10 18.55
CA HIS A 441 17.75 1.20 18.05
C HIS A 441 16.98 0.83 16.78
N VAL A 442 16.30 -0.31 16.81
CA VAL A 442 15.47 -0.83 15.70
C VAL A 442 14.03 -0.35 15.76
N LEU A 443 13.58 0.22 16.88
CA LEU A 443 12.31 0.93 16.93
C LEU A 443 12.44 2.26 16.18
N CYS A 444 11.42 2.59 15.38
CA CYS A 444 11.40 3.80 14.58
C CYS A 444 10.63 4.95 15.25
N TYR A 445 10.88 6.16 14.81
CA TYR A 445 10.05 7.30 15.12
C TYR A 445 8.69 7.19 14.41
N GLU A 446 7.69 7.84 14.95
CA GLU A 446 6.40 8.00 14.30
C GLU A 446 6.55 8.64 12.94
N GLY A 447 7.24 9.78 12.89
CA GLY A 447 7.44 10.52 11.68
C GLY A 447 8.71 11.37 11.67
N VAL A 448 8.95 11.96 10.52
CA VAL A 448 10.05 12.89 10.26
C VAL A 448 9.48 14.14 9.60
N TYR A 449 9.90 15.29 10.06
CA TYR A 449 9.36 16.59 9.69
C TYR A 449 10.45 17.50 9.14
N ILE A 450 10.06 18.39 8.25
CA ILE A 450 10.92 19.47 7.76
C ILE A 450 10.10 20.73 7.53
N ASN A 451 10.67 21.88 7.89
CA ASN A 451 10.05 23.20 7.67
C ASN A 451 8.59 23.27 8.18
N ASN A 452 8.28 22.51 9.24
CA ASN A 452 6.94 22.41 9.77
C ASN A 452 6.74 23.37 10.93
N ARG A 453 5.88 24.39 10.73
CA ARG A 453 5.59 25.43 11.74
C ARG A 453 4.87 24.88 12.98
N LYS A 454 4.18 23.74 12.86
CA LYS A 454 3.47 23.13 13.99
C LYS A 454 4.40 22.76 15.15
N TYR A 455 5.66 22.46 14.85
CA TYR A 455 6.66 22.03 15.80
C TYR A 455 7.79 23.06 16.01
N ASP A 456 7.54 24.34 15.69
CA ASP A 456 8.55 25.42 15.75
C ASP A 456 9.84 25.12 14.97
N ILE A 457 9.78 24.21 14.01
CA ILE A 457 10.88 23.91 13.10
C ILE A 457 10.94 25.06 12.11
N ASP A 458 11.91 25.96 12.31
CA ASP A 458 12.06 27.16 11.50
C ASP A 458 12.38 26.82 10.04
N ALA A 459 11.43 27.10 9.17
CA ALA A 459 11.53 26.87 7.73
C ALA A 459 12.74 27.54 7.06
N THR A 460 13.34 28.55 7.71
CA THR A 460 14.45 29.32 7.14
C THR A 460 15.82 28.79 7.53
N THR A 461 15.91 27.96 8.56
CA THR A 461 17.18 27.53 9.16
C THR A 461 17.37 26.00 9.22
N VAL A 462 16.29 25.22 9.21
CA VAL A 462 16.38 23.76 9.29
C VAL A 462 16.44 23.16 7.90
N VAL A 463 17.62 22.78 7.47
CA VAL A 463 17.86 22.07 6.21
C VAL A 463 17.82 20.55 6.41
N THR A 464 18.00 20.09 7.64
CA THR A 464 18.00 18.65 7.99
C THR A 464 16.65 18.26 8.60
N PRO A 465 16.05 17.16 8.16
CA PRO A 465 14.81 16.67 8.73
C PRO A 465 14.95 16.34 10.23
N TYR A 466 13.84 16.42 10.95
CA TYR A 466 13.77 16.21 12.39
C TYR A 466 12.77 15.08 12.70
N ALA A 467 13.23 14.02 13.38
CA ALA A 467 12.38 12.91 13.77
C ALA A 467 11.68 13.20 15.10
N LEU A 468 10.36 13.11 15.08
CA LEU A 468 9.49 13.30 16.24
C LEU A 468 8.13 12.62 16.01
N GLY A 469 7.17 12.87 16.89
CA GLY A 469 5.81 12.35 16.82
C GLY A 469 4.82 13.12 17.67
N ASP A 470 3.58 12.67 17.66
CA ASP A 470 2.48 13.29 18.38
C ASP A 470 2.52 13.02 19.90
N ALA A 471 3.26 12.00 20.33
CA ALA A 471 3.21 11.53 21.73
C ALA A 471 3.69 12.57 22.73
N THR A 472 4.83 13.20 22.49
CA THR A 472 5.36 14.24 23.38
C THR A 472 4.65 15.58 23.21
N GLU A 473 4.22 15.91 21.99
CA GLU A 473 3.45 17.13 21.72
C GLU A 473 2.13 17.13 22.46
N TYR A 474 1.36 16.07 22.35
CA TYR A 474 0.05 15.97 23.01
C TYR A 474 0.12 15.36 24.42
N LYS A 475 1.33 15.09 24.92
CA LYS A 475 1.55 14.54 26.28
C LYS A 475 0.88 13.17 26.49
N TRP A 476 0.88 12.35 25.48
CA TRP A 476 0.41 10.97 25.58
C TRP A 476 1.47 10.03 26.12
N GLY A 477 2.72 10.32 25.82
CA GLY A 477 3.87 9.53 26.14
C GLY A 477 5.09 10.38 26.48
N GLN A 478 6.17 9.71 26.79
CA GLN A 478 7.45 10.33 27.15
C GLN A 478 8.42 10.38 25.98
N THR A 479 8.12 9.65 24.92
CA THR A 479 8.95 9.57 23.73
C THR A 479 8.09 9.61 22.46
N ASP A 480 8.73 9.91 21.34
CA ASP A 480 8.15 9.85 20.00
C ASP A 480 8.56 8.57 19.23
N ILE A 481 9.13 7.60 19.95
CA ILE A 481 9.43 6.29 19.40
C ILE A 481 8.09 5.57 19.16
N GLY A 482 7.70 5.49 17.89
CA GLY A 482 6.42 4.96 17.46
C GLY A 482 6.41 3.44 17.44
N ILE A 483 5.97 2.80 18.52
CA ILE A 483 5.84 1.33 18.53
C ILE A 483 4.82 0.89 17.47
N TYR A 484 3.73 1.61 17.27
CA TYR A 484 2.76 1.28 16.24
C TYR A 484 3.34 1.35 14.81
N GLY A 485 4.25 2.29 14.54
CA GLY A 485 5.01 2.33 13.29
C GLY A 485 6.00 1.17 13.20
N SER A 486 6.76 0.93 14.28
CA SER A 486 7.74 -0.17 14.37
C SER A 486 7.06 -1.54 14.23
N ALA A 487 5.85 -1.71 14.77
CA ALA A 487 5.07 -2.93 14.63
C ALA A 487 4.73 -3.27 13.17
N CYS A 488 4.81 -2.31 12.25
CA CYS A 488 4.55 -2.52 10.83
C CYS A 488 5.81 -2.81 10.00
N VAL A 489 7.01 -2.78 10.57
CA VAL A 489 8.26 -2.89 9.81
C VAL A 489 8.37 -4.19 8.99
N GLY A 490 7.87 -5.32 9.50
CA GLY A 490 7.89 -6.59 8.77
C GLY A 490 7.00 -6.61 7.52
N LEU A 491 6.08 -5.64 7.37
CA LEU A 491 5.31 -5.47 6.15
C LEU A 491 6.22 -5.09 4.95
N LEU A 492 7.28 -4.33 5.21
CA LEU A 492 8.33 -4.04 4.24
C LEU A 492 9.47 -5.07 4.32
N ALA A 493 10.02 -5.27 5.51
CA ALA A 493 11.20 -6.12 5.73
C ALA A 493 10.96 -7.58 5.28
N GLY A 494 9.77 -8.12 5.52
CA GLY A 494 9.43 -9.50 5.20
C GLY A 494 9.48 -9.85 3.72
N MET A 495 9.24 -8.86 2.84
CA MET A 495 9.26 -9.08 1.40
C MET A 495 10.61 -8.78 0.74
N LEU A 496 11.58 -8.19 1.46
CA LEU A 496 12.87 -7.78 0.91
C LEU A 496 13.98 -8.77 1.26
N ARG A 497 14.70 -9.25 0.26
CA ARG A 497 15.92 -10.04 0.41
C ARG A 497 17.04 -9.45 -0.45
N GLN A 498 18.27 -9.50 0.07
CA GLN A 498 19.44 -9.09 -0.69
C GLN A 498 19.77 -10.13 -1.76
N THR A 499 20.15 -9.64 -2.95
CA THR A 499 20.69 -10.49 -4.01
C THR A 499 22.22 -10.52 -3.98
N ASN A 500 22.82 -11.21 -4.96
CA ASN A 500 24.28 -11.17 -5.17
C ASN A 500 24.79 -9.86 -5.77
N VAL A 501 23.88 -8.97 -6.19
CA VAL A 501 24.20 -7.63 -6.73
C VAL A 501 23.72 -6.58 -5.74
N GLU A 502 24.64 -5.75 -5.25
CA GLU A 502 24.31 -4.65 -4.37
C GLU A 502 23.25 -3.75 -5.01
N GLU A 503 22.36 -3.14 -4.23
CA GLU A 503 21.25 -2.29 -4.66
C GLU A 503 20.12 -3.03 -5.44
N ILE A 504 20.27 -4.30 -5.79
CA ILE A 504 19.17 -5.09 -6.38
C ILE A 504 18.54 -5.98 -5.32
N TRP A 505 17.29 -5.71 -5.02
CA TRP A 505 16.50 -6.50 -4.09
C TRP A 505 15.71 -7.60 -4.83
N GLU A 506 15.61 -8.76 -4.19
CA GLU A 506 14.54 -9.70 -4.45
C GLU A 506 13.32 -9.27 -3.63
N VAL A 507 12.25 -8.87 -4.31
CA VAL A 507 10.98 -8.49 -3.68
C VAL A 507 10.00 -9.66 -3.82
N ASP A 508 9.67 -10.29 -2.70
CA ASP A 508 8.73 -11.41 -2.64
C ASP A 508 7.29 -10.90 -2.76
N LEU A 509 6.65 -11.12 -3.91
CA LEU A 509 5.28 -10.67 -4.18
C LEU A 509 4.22 -11.51 -3.48
N CYS A 510 4.59 -12.68 -2.97
CA CYS A 510 3.66 -13.64 -2.38
C CYS A 510 3.54 -13.46 -0.87
N LYS A 511 4.60 -12.96 -0.24
CA LYS A 511 4.71 -12.88 1.21
C LYS A 511 3.56 -12.10 1.85
N ASN A 512 3.20 -10.98 1.26
CA ASN A 512 2.16 -10.07 1.77
C ASN A 512 0.78 -10.34 1.15
N ASP A 513 0.68 -11.20 0.12
CA ASP A 513 -0.58 -11.45 -0.57
C ASP A 513 -1.43 -12.49 0.17
N GLN A 514 -2.45 -12.00 0.84
CA GLN A 514 -3.42 -12.80 1.56
C GLN A 514 -4.69 -13.11 0.72
N LEU A 515 -4.74 -12.65 -0.52
CA LEU A 515 -5.78 -13.00 -1.49
C LEU A 515 -5.31 -14.10 -2.47
N ALA A 516 -4.12 -14.66 -2.25
CA ALA A 516 -3.62 -15.79 -3.02
C ALA A 516 -4.52 -17.02 -2.87
N LEU A 517 -4.65 -17.80 -3.94
CA LEU A 517 -5.30 -19.11 -3.91
C LEU A 517 -4.30 -20.16 -3.43
N ALA A 518 -4.80 -21.20 -2.78
CA ALA A 518 -3.97 -22.37 -2.47
C ALA A 518 -3.46 -22.99 -3.80
N GLY A 519 -2.14 -23.01 -3.98
CA GLY A 519 -1.49 -23.48 -5.20
C GLY A 519 -1.03 -22.36 -6.16
N ASP A 520 -1.29 -21.09 -5.86
CA ASP A 520 -0.68 -19.98 -6.59
C ASP A 520 0.86 -20.04 -6.47
N TYR A 521 1.56 -19.78 -7.58
CA TYR A 521 3.01 -19.91 -7.65
C TYR A 521 3.77 -18.74 -7.04
N GLN A 522 5.00 -19.03 -6.60
CA GLN A 522 5.93 -18.02 -6.10
C GLN A 522 6.28 -17.02 -7.22
N LYS A 523 6.24 -15.74 -6.88
CA LYS A 523 6.62 -14.64 -7.77
C LYS A 523 7.55 -13.66 -7.06
N TYR A 524 8.59 -13.24 -7.77
CA TYR A 524 9.61 -12.33 -7.27
C TYR A 524 9.87 -11.22 -8.26
N LEU A 525 10.00 -9.98 -7.75
CA LEU A 525 10.35 -8.81 -8.55
C LEU A 525 11.80 -8.41 -8.27
N TYR A 526 12.52 -8.04 -9.32
CA TYR A 526 13.87 -7.51 -9.28
C TYR A 526 13.94 -6.25 -10.13
N TYR A 527 14.38 -5.13 -9.56
CA TYR A 527 14.61 -3.88 -10.30
C TYR A 527 16.11 -3.62 -10.38
N ASN A 528 16.61 -3.32 -11.57
CA ASN A 528 18.00 -2.93 -11.80
C ASN A 528 18.13 -1.39 -11.80
N PRO A 529 18.74 -0.77 -10.77
CA PRO A 529 18.91 0.68 -10.73
C PRO A 529 20.07 1.19 -11.61
N TYR A 530 20.92 0.29 -12.11
CA TYR A 530 22.13 0.65 -12.87
C TYR A 530 21.81 1.00 -14.32
N SER A 531 22.65 1.86 -14.92
CA SER A 531 22.59 2.25 -16.33
C SER A 531 23.10 1.18 -17.31
N ASN A 532 23.45 -0.01 -16.81
CA ASN A 532 23.88 -1.16 -17.60
C ASN A 532 23.19 -2.44 -17.10
N GLU A 533 23.10 -3.43 -17.97
CA GLU A 533 22.54 -4.74 -17.64
C GLU A 533 23.29 -5.37 -16.44
N GLN A 534 22.55 -6.02 -15.54
CA GLN A 534 23.08 -6.74 -14.38
C GLN A 534 22.66 -8.20 -14.42
N THR A 535 23.51 -9.08 -13.92
CA THR A 535 23.23 -10.52 -13.80
C THR A 535 22.95 -10.85 -12.34
N VAL A 536 21.73 -11.27 -12.04
CA VAL A 536 21.33 -11.76 -10.72
C VAL A 536 21.33 -13.27 -10.71
N THR A 537 21.76 -13.85 -9.60
CA THR A 537 21.77 -15.29 -9.36
C THR A 537 20.93 -15.61 -8.12
N ILE A 538 19.97 -16.52 -8.28
CA ILE A 538 19.11 -17.03 -7.20
C ILE A 538 19.40 -18.50 -6.95
N GLU A 539 19.04 -18.98 -5.76
CA GLU A 539 19.08 -20.42 -5.42
C GLU A 539 17.66 -20.98 -5.43
N LEU A 540 17.48 -22.02 -6.21
CA LEU A 540 16.21 -22.73 -6.33
C LEU A 540 16.29 -24.01 -5.50
N ASP A 541 15.27 -24.26 -4.71
CA ASP A 541 15.15 -25.42 -3.80
C ASP A 541 14.62 -26.69 -4.49
N ASP A 542 14.04 -26.53 -5.70
CA ASP A 542 13.53 -27.62 -6.53
C ASP A 542 13.77 -27.32 -8.03
N ASN A 543 13.19 -28.12 -8.91
CA ASN A 543 13.21 -27.93 -10.36
C ASN A 543 12.00 -27.11 -10.80
N TYR A 544 12.26 -25.98 -11.47
CA TYR A 544 11.21 -25.06 -11.93
C TYR A 544 11.35 -24.70 -13.41
N GLN A 545 10.20 -24.46 -14.03
CA GLN A 545 10.12 -23.57 -15.17
C GLN A 545 10.19 -22.13 -14.62
N VAL A 546 11.09 -21.31 -15.15
CA VAL A 546 11.25 -19.92 -14.74
C VAL A 546 10.65 -19.04 -15.83
N TYR A 547 9.56 -18.37 -15.52
CA TYR A 547 8.82 -17.52 -16.44
C TYR A 547 8.94 -16.05 -16.03
N ASP A 548 9.38 -15.19 -16.93
CA ASP A 548 9.39 -13.73 -16.69
C ASP A 548 8.06 -13.12 -17.12
N CYS A 549 7.29 -12.64 -16.15
CA CYS A 549 5.99 -12.03 -16.35
C CYS A 549 6.06 -10.61 -16.95
N VAL A 550 7.21 -9.94 -16.95
CA VAL A 550 7.41 -8.62 -17.57
C VAL A 550 7.60 -8.78 -19.06
N SER A 551 8.60 -9.56 -19.48
CA SER A 551 8.85 -9.85 -20.90
C SER A 551 7.92 -10.91 -21.49
N MET A 552 7.16 -11.59 -20.64
CA MET A 552 6.26 -12.69 -20.99
C MET A 552 6.98 -13.84 -21.72
N LYS A 553 8.15 -14.21 -21.19
CA LYS A 553 9.02 -15.24 -21.78
C LYS A 553 9.38 -16.33 -20.78
N LEU A 554 9.42 -17.55 -21.26
CA LEU A 554 10.02 -18.66 -20.54
C LEU A 554 11.55 -18.53 -20.61
N LEU A 555 12.18 -18.26 -19.47
CA LEU A 555 13.64 -18.13 -19.36
C LEU A 555 14.33 -19.49 -19.26
N SER A 556 13.70 -20.45 -18.60
CA SER A 556 14.15 -21.84 -18.51
C SER A 556 12.96 -22.78 -18.35
N SER A 557 13.00 -23.91 -19.03
CA SER A 557 12.00 -24.99 -18.86
C SER A 557 12.34 -25.97 -17.74
N ASN A 558 13.57 -25.90 -17.21
CA ASN A 558 14.02 -26.77 -16.11
C ASN A 558 15.26 -26.16 -15.47
N ALA A 559 15.05 -25.25 -14.53
CA ALA A 559 16.10 -24.64 -13.72
C ALA A 559 16.12 -25.27 -12.34
N SER A 560 17.32 -25.48 -11.77
CA SER A 560 17.50 -25.99 -10.40
C SER A 560 18.83 -25.51 -9.82
N GLY A 561 18.93 -25.50 -8.49
CA GLY A 561 20.10 -25.01 -7.79
C GLY A 561 20.35 -23.52 -8.11
N LYS A 562 21.55 -23.19 -8.59
CA LYS A 562 21.87 -21.80 -8.97
C LYS A 562 21.35 -21.48 -10.36
N PHE A 563 20.45 -20.52 -10.44
CA PHE A 563 19.91 -19.99 -11.68
C PHE A 563 20.28 -18.50 -11.83
N SER A 564 20.84 -18.12 -13.00
CA SER A 564 21.24 -16.73 -13.30
C SER A 564 20.39 -16.18 -14.44
N PHE A 565 20.02 -14.92 -14.32
CA PHE A 565 19.26 -14.18 -15.33
C PHE A 565 19.74 -12.73 -15.41
N ASN A 566 19.48 -12.10 -16.56
CA ASN A 566 19.87 -10.71 -16.79
C ASN A 566 18.70 -9.79 -16.58
N ILE A 567 18.93 -8.64 -15.95
CA ILE A 567 17.98 -7.55 -15.81
C ILE A 567 18.50 -6.37 -16.63
N PRO A 568 17.76 -5.90 -17.64
CA PRO A 568 18.17 -4.74 -18.45
C PRO A 568 18.34 -3.49 -17.58
N SER A 569 19.11 -2.53 -18.10
CA SER A 569 19.33 -1.22 -17.48
C SER A 569 18.03 -0.54 -17.11
N GLU A 570 17.90 -0.10 -15.84
CA GLU A 570 16.76 0.66 -15.31
C GLU A 570 15.38 0.00 -15.55
N GLN A 571 15.33 -1.33 -15.55
CA GLN A 571 14.12 -2.12 -15.76
C GLN A 571 13.97 -3.20 -14.70
N SER A 572 12.81 -3.84 -14.71
CA SER A 572 12.48 -4.95 -13.83
C SER A 572 12.34 -6.27 -14.58
N VAL A 573 12.58 -7.35 -13.86
CA VAL A 573 12.21 -8.73 -14.20
C VAL A 573 11.30 -9.24 -13.09
N MET A 574 10.20 -9.91 -13.45
CA MET A 574 9.27 -10.51 -12.50
C MET A 574 9.16 -12.00 -12.77
N LEU A 575 9.89 -12.79 -11.98
CA LEU A 575 9.95 -14.23 -12.14
C LEU A 575 8.78 -14.94 -11.46
N ALA A 576 8.13 -15.85 -12.18
CA ALA A 576 7.26 -16.87 -11.62
C ALA A 576 7.97 -18.23 -11.65
N LEU A 577 7.97 -18.95 -10.52
CA LEU A 577 8.53 -20.28 -10.39
C LEU A 577 7.41 -21.31 -10.51
N VAL A 578 7.38 -22.05 -11.61
CA VAL A 578 6.32 -23.00 -11.94
C VAL A 578 6.92 -24.42 -11.95
N PRO A 579 6.29 -25.42 -11.32
CA PRO A 579 6.76 -26.80 -11.42
C PRO A 579 6.91 -27.27 -12.87
N THR A 580 7.88 -28.14 -13.13
CA THR A 580 8.24 -28.55 -14.50
C THR A 580 7.18 -29.43 -15.19
N ASP A 581 6.24 -29.98 -14.45
CA ASP A 581 5.13 -30.81 -14.93
C ASP A 581 3.84 -30.03 -15.20
N VAL A 582 3.86 -28.71 -15.03
CA VAL A 582 2.70 -27.83 -15.25
C VAL A 582 2.83 -27.11 -16.59
N ASP A 583 1.79 -27.15 -17.40
CA ASP A 583 1.75 -26.41 -18.67
C ASP A 583 1.57 -24.90 -18.46
N ILE A 584 2.41 -24.10 -19.11
CA ILE A 584 2.25 -22.64 -19.20
C ILE A 584 1.65 -22.32 -20.57
N TYR A 585 0.51 -21.63 -20.59
CA TYR A 585 -0.18 -21.26 -21.83
C TYR A 585 -0.85 -19.90 -21.72
N MET A 586 -1.09 -19.26 -22.87
CA MET A 586 -1.84 -18.02 -22.96
C MET A 586 -3.22 -18.29 -23.58
N ASP A 587 -4.27 -17.75 -22.96
CA ASP A 587 -5.63 -17.84 -23.51
C ASP A 587 -5.91 -16.78 -24.58
N SER A 588 -7.10 -16.84 -25.19
CA SER A 588 -7.52 -15.88 -26.22
C SER A 588 -7.73 -14.44 -25.70
N LYS A 589 -7.75 -14.24 -24.36
CA LYS A 589 -7.86 -12.94 -23.70
C LYS A 589 -6.50 -12.39 -23.27
N GLY A 590 -5.39 -13.02 -23.69
CA GLY A 590 -4.04 -12.62 -23.34
C GLY A 590 -3.63 -12.96 -21.90
N ILE A 591 -4.40 -13.76 -21.19
CA ILE A 591 -4.05 -14.19 -19.83
C ILE A 591 -3.11 -15.39 -19.93
N VAL A 592 -1.98 -15.32 -19.25
CA VAL A 592 -1.04 -16.44 -19.11
C VAL A 592 -1.37 -17.18 -17.82
N TYR A 593 -1.57 -18.48 -17.98
CA TYR A 593 -1.82 -19.42 -16.90
C TYR A 593 -0.67 -20.41 -16.79
N ALA A 594 -0.46 -20.91 -15.58
CA ALA A 594 0.25 -22.16 -15.33
C ALA A 594 -0.75 -23.14 -14.71
N GLY A 595 -1.13 -24.19 -15.44
CA GLY A 595 -2.30 -24.98 -15.10
C GLY A 595 -3.54 -24.08 -15.00
N ASP A 596 -4.19 -24.08 -13.83
CA ASP A 596 -5.39 -23.26 -13.58
C ASP A 596 -5.10 -21.91 -12.91
N TYR A 597 -3.82 -21.57 -12.66
CA TYR A 597 -3.44 -20.40 -11.89
C TYR A 597 -2.94 -19.27 -12.77
N TYR A 598 -3.41 -18.05 -12.48
CA TYR A 598 -3.02 -16.82 -13.16
C TYR A 598 -1.53 -16.50 -12.94
N LEU A 599 -0.78 -16.26 -14.02
CA LEU A 599 0.59 -15.74 -13.95
C LEU A 599 0.65 -14.25 -14.25
N CYS A 600 0.23 -13.86 -15.44
CA CYS A 600 0.27 -12.48 -15.90
C CYS A 600 -0.72 -12.28 -17.05
N LYS A 601 -0.82 -11.05 -17.56
CA LYS A 601 -1.72 -10.74 -18.67
C LYS A 601 -1.02 -9.85 -19.69
N GLN A 602 -1.16 -10.21 -20.95
CA GLN A 602 -0.84 -9.34 -22.08
C GLN A 602 -2.05 -8.45 -22.39
N THR A 603 -1.82 -7.15 -22.48
CA THR A 603 -2.85 -6.17 -22.86
C THR A 603 -2.26 -5.16 -23.85
N PRO A 604 -3.07 -4.48 -24.65
CA PRO A 604 -2.61 -3.22 -25.21
C PRO A 604 -2.24 -2.27 -24.07
N ILE A 605 -1.35 -1.34 -24.33
CA ILE A 605 -1.00 -0.28 -23.38
C ILE A 605 -1.43 1.04 -23.97
N VAL A 606 -2.12 1.87 -23.19
CA VAL A 606 -2.38 3.26 -23.51
C VAL A 606 -1.94 4.14 -22.35
N GLN A 607 -1.30 5.28 -22.67
CA GLN A 607 -0.80 6.23 -21.70
C GLN A 607 -1.12 7.65 -22.15
N ILE A 608 -1.87 8.41 -21.36
CA ILE A 608 -2.06 9.85 -21.58
C ILE A 608 -0.72 10.55 -21.33
N THR A 609 -0.29 11.37 -22.28
CA THR A 609 0.95 12.15 -22.22
C THR A 609 0.70 13.65 -22.05
N SER A 610 -0.50 14.12 -22.45
CA SER A 610 -0.96 15.48 -22.21
C SER A 610 -2.48 15.49 -21.97
N PRO A 611 -2.99 16.19 -20.94
CA PRO A 611 -2.22 16.91 -19.90
C PRO A 611 -1.39 15.94 -19.03
N SER A 612 -0.22 16.40 -18.61
CA SER A 612 0.68 15.62 -17.76
C SER A 612 0.54 15.91 -16.27
N GLU A 613 -0.02 17.07 -15.90
CA GLU A 613 -0.23 17.46 -14.51
C GLU A 613 -1.66 17.14 -14.05
N VAL A 614 -1.78 16.50 -12.92
CA VAL A 614 -3.07 16.22 -12.27
C VAL A 614 -3.76 17.53 -11.88
N LEU A 615 -5.07 17.60 -12.08
CA LEU A 615 -5.89 18.78 -11.88
C LEU A 615 -5.49 20.01 -12.74
N THR A 616 -4.84 19.76 -13.88
CA THR A 616 -4.64 20.81 -14.89
C THR A 616 -5.94 21.58 -15.13
N LYS A 617 -5.85 22.92 -15.09
CA LYS A 617 -6.97 23.82 -15.32
C LYS A 617 -7.24 23.96 -16.80
N VAL A 618 -8.39 23.52 -17.26
CA VAL A 618 -8.79 23.56 -18.67
C VAL A 618 -9.86 24.61 -18.88
N LYS A 619 -9.67 25.44 -19.93
CA LYS A 619 -10.64 26.44 -20.39
C LYS A 619 -10.96 26.21 -21.85
N LYS A 620 -12.24 26.10 -22.18
CA LYS A 620 -12.80 25.97 -23.53
C LYS A 620 -12.38 24.67 -24.25
N THR A 621 -11.13 24.55 -24.65
CA THR A 621 -10.62 23.40 -25.41
C THR A 621 -9.35 22.86 -24.79
N ILE A 622 -9.12 21.55 -24.92
CA ILE A 622 -7.87 20.88 -24.59
C ILE A 622 -7.57 19.82 -25.64
N THR A 623 -6.31 19.68 -26.01
CA THR A 623 -5.82 18.52 -26.75
C THR A 623 -5.39 17.46 -25.76
N VAL A 624 -6.01 16.28 -25.81
CA VAL A 624 -5.61 15.11 -25.03
C VAL A 624 -4.69 14.27 -25.90
N GLU A 625 -3.40 14.27 -25.57
CA GLU A 625 -2.39 13.48 -26.27
C GLU A 625 -2.13 12.17 -25.53
N PHE A 626 -1.85 11.11 -26.25
CA PHE A 626 -1.56 9.80 -25.69
C PHE A 626 -0.70 8.97 -26.63
N ASP A 627 0.07 8.08 -26.05
CA ASP A 627 0.77 7.02 -26.77
C ASP A 627 0.15 5.67 -26.44
N TYR A 628 0.34 4.70 -27.34
CA TYR A 628 -0.14 3.34 -27.13
C TYR A 628 0.70 2.31 -27.88
N SER A 629 0.63 1.07 -27.41
CA SER A 629 1.13 -0.11 -28.11
C SER A 629 0.07 -1.20 -28.16
N ILE A 630 0.16 -2.04 -29.18
CA ILE A 630 -0.73 -3.18 -29.39
C ILE A 630 0.13 -4.45 -29.36
N PRO A 631 -0.32 -5.53 -28.72
CA PRO A 631 0.38 -6.81 -28.71
C PRO A 631 0.66 -7.32 -30.12
N GLU A 632 1.79 -7.99 -30.31
CA GLU A 632 2.17 -8.58 -31.59
C GLU A 632 1.09 -9.54 -32.10
N GLY A 633 0.73 -9.42 -33.35
CA GLY A 633 -0.30 -10.25 -33.99
C GLY A 633 -1.74 -9.86 -33.66
N ASP A 634 -1.96 -8.69 -33.04
CA ASP A 634 -3.27 -8.08 -32.86
C ASP A 634 -3.36 -6.75 -33.63
N GLU A 635 -4.54 -6.17 -33.74
CA GLU A 635 -4.79 -4.92 -34.44
C GLU A 635 -5.71 -4.01 -33.61
N LEU A 636 -5.58 -2.70 -33.85
CA LEU A 636 -6.49 -1.69 -33.29
C LEU A 636 -7.92 -1.94 -33.79
N ASP A 637 -8.89 -1.96 -32.87
CA ASP A 637 -10.32 -1.92 -33.18
C ASP A 637 -10.85 -0.49 -32.95
N GLU A 638 -10.60 0.09 -31.81
CA GLU A 638 -11.10 1.42 -31.43
C GLU A 638 -10.24 2.10 -30.38
N ILE A 639 -10.12 3.42 -30.47
CA ILE A 639 -9.64 4.29 -29.40
C ILE A 639 -10.75 5.29 -29.09
N SER A 640 -11.09 5.47 -27.81
CA SER A 640 -12.15 6.37 -27.37
C SER A 640 -11.68 7.29 -26.26
N LEU A 641 -12.15 8.54 -26.26
CA LEU A 641 -11.96 9.53 -25.18
C LEU A 641 -13.25 9.68 -24.38
N PHE A 642 -13.11 9.66 -23.05
CA PHE A 642 -14.19 9.85 -22.10
C PHE A 642 -13.96 11.06 -21.20
N VAL A 643 -15.04 11.72 -20.81
CA VAL A 643 -15.10 12.70 -19.71
C VAL A 643 -16.03 12.13 -18.66
N GLY A 644 -15.48 11.69 -17.54
CA GLY A 644 -16.23 10.82 -16.61
C GLY A 644 -16.67 9.54 -17.32
N ASN A 645 -17.98 9.28 -17.31
CA ASN A 645 -18.58 8.11 -18.00
C ASN A 645 -19.12 8.43 -19.40
N GLU A 646 -18.97 9.66 -19.89
CA GLU A 646 -19.48 10.08 -21.20
C GLU A 646 -18.39 9.92 -22.26
N GLU A 647 -18.67 9.09 -23.29
CA GLU A 647 -17.82 9.01 -24.49
C GLU A 647 -18.01 10.27 -25.33
N VAL A 648 -16.92 11.03 -25.51
CA VAL A 648 -16.93 12.32 -26.20
C VAL A 648 -16.29 12.26 -27.59
N ALA A 649 -15.41 11.29 -27.84
CA ALA A 649 -14.80 11.05 -29.13
C ALA A 649 -14.39 9.58 -29.27
N SER A 650 -14.38 9.07 -30.50
CA SER A 650 -13.79 7.76 -30.80
C SER A 650 -13.22 7.70 -32.23
N SER A 651 -12.31 6.78 -32.46
CA SER A 651 -11.66 6.55 -33.77
C SER A 651 -11.30 5.07 -33.92
N GLN A 652 -11.55 4.54 -35.13
CA GLN A 652 -11.04 3.23 -35.56
C GLN A 652 -9.71 3.35 -36.33
N LEU A 653 -9.24 4.58 -36.54
CA LEU A 653 -7.94 4.86 -37.14
C LEU A 653 -6.88 5.06 -36.04
N SER A 654 -5.64 4.81 -36.41
CA SER A 654 -4.50 5.10 -35.54
C SER A 654 -4.37 6.61 -35.32
N VAL A 655 -4.79 7.10 -34.17
CA VAL A 655 -4.65 8.48 -33.70
C VAL A 655 -3.87 8.53 -32.43
N LYS A 656 -3.21 9.67 -32.14
CA LYS A 656 -2.47 9.89 -30.89
C LYS A 656 -2.96 11.11 -30.10
N SER A 657 -4.05 11.71 -30.54
CA SER A 657 -4.67 12.81 -29.82
C SER A 657 -6.14 12.97 -30.18
N PHE A 658 -6.88 13.59 -29.26
CA PHE A 658 -8.23 14.11 -29.47
C PHE A 658 -8.29 15.57 -29.04
N GLU A 659 -9.02 16.41 -29.78
CA GLU A 659 -9.41 17.74 -29.33
C GLU A 659 -10.76 17.63 -28.59
N LEU A 660 -10.82 18.18 -27.38
CA LEU A 660 -12.01 18.20 -26.55
C LEU A 660 -12.50 19.63 -26.35
N ASP A 661 -13.73 19.92 -26.78
CA ASP A 661 -14.45 21.13 -26.39
C ASP A 661 -15.11 20.90 -25.02
N THR A 662 -14.65 21.63 -24.01
CA THR A 662 -15.12 21.50 -22.64
C THR A 662 -16.27 22.43 -22.28
N THR A 663 -16.74 23.28 -23.21
CA THR A 663 -17.76 24.31 -22.94
C THR A 663 -19.11 23.75 -22.54
N HIS A 664 -19.38 22.49 -22.87
CA HIS A 664 -20.62 21.78 -22.53
C HIS A 664 -20.64 21.17 -21.12
N PHE A 665 -19.47 21.09 -20.46
CA PHE A 665 -19.35 20.52 -19.12
C PHE A 665 -19.46 21.61 -18.07
N LYS A 666 -20.04 21.28 -16.93
CA LYS A 666 -20.07 22.19 -15.77
C LYS A 666 -18.66 22.41 -15.24
N LYS A 667 -18.46 23.56 -14.56
CA LYS A 667 -17.21 23.80 -13.84
C LYS A 667 -17.08 22.81 -12.68
N ASP A 668 -16.17 21.87 -12.80
CA ASP A 668 -15.87 20.85 -11.76
C ASP A 668 -14.60 20.07 -12.10
N LYS A 669 -14.25 19.10 -11.24
CA LYS A 669 -13.21 18.10 -11.47
C LYS A 669 -13.79 16.94 -12.27
N TYR A 670 -13.08 16.50 -13.29
CA TYR A 670 -13.45 15.36 -14.12
C TYR A 670 -12.26 14.42 -14.29
N SER A 671 -12.55 13.13 -14.48
CA SER A 671 -11.58 12.19 -15.03
C SER A 671 -11.67 12.24 -16.55
N LEU A 672 -10.56 12.55 -17.21
CA LEU A 672 -10.39 12.27 -18.64
C LEU A 672 -9.78 10.89 -18.77
N SER A 673 -10.34 10.03 -19.62
CA SER A 673 -9.76 8.71 -19.86
C SER A 673 -9.74 8.37 -21.35
N VAL A 674 -8.62 7.78 -21.77
CA VAL A 674 -8.46 7.21 -23.11
C VAL A 674 -8.54 5.69 -22.97
N HIS A 675 -9.45 5.08 -23.72
CA HIS A 675 -9.63 3.64 -23.76
C HIS A 675 -9.17 3.13 -25.12
N ILE A 676 -8.45 2.02 -25.12
CA ILE A 676 -8.05 1.31 -26.34
C ILE A 676 -8.65 -0.09 -26.32
N LYS A 677 -9.16 -0.52 -27.48
CA LYS A 677 -9.66 -1.86 -27.71
C LYS A 677 -9.04 -2.42 -28.97
N THR A 678 -8.65 -3.69 -28.93
CA THR A 678 -8.09 -4.42 -30.06
C THR A 678 -9.13 -5.33 -30.71
N LYS A 679 -8.84 -5.83 -31.92
CA LYS A 679 -9.72 -6.76 -32.62
C LYS A 679 -9.88 -8.11 -31.93
N LYS A 680 -8.90 -8.53 -31.14
CA LYS A 680 -9.03 -9.70 -30.25
C LYS A 680 -9.83 -9.41 -28.99
N GLY A 681 -10.28 -8.15 -28.78
CA GLY A 681 -11.10 -7.76 -27.64
C GLY A 681 -10.29 -7.44 -26.39
N LEU A 682 -8.96 -7.30 -26.48
CA LEU A 682 -8.14 -6.83 -25.38
C LEU A 682 -8.37 -5.34 -25.16
N ILE A 683 -8.37 -4.90 -23.92
CA ILE A 683 -8.71 -3.52 -23.54
C ILE A 683 -7.68 -2.99 -22.53
N ASP A 684 -7.33 -1.72 -22.68
CA ASP A 684 -6.62 -0.94 -21.66
C ASP A 684 -7.21 0.47 -21.53
N LYS A 685 -6.91 1.13 -20.40
CA LYS A 685 -7.35 2.49 -20.07
C LYS A 685 -6.21 3.28 -19.48
N SER A 686 -6.18 4.58 -19.73
CA SER A 686 -5.35 5.54 -19.01
C SER A 686 -6.19 6.73 -18.64
N SER A 687 -6.08 7.20 -17.41
CA SER A 687 -6.90 8.29 -16.88
C SER A 687 -6.05 9.35 -16.22
N ILE A 688 -6.51 10.62 -16.34
CA ILE A 688 -5.97 11.76 -15.59
C ILE A 688 -7.11 12.64 -15.11
N ARG A 689 -6.97 13.24 -13.92
CA ARG A 689 -7.95 14.18 -13.39
C ARG A 689 -7.64 15.61 -13.86
N VAL A 690 -8.66 16.30 -14.32
CA VAL A 690 -8.57 17.71 -14.77
C VAL A 690 -9.62 18.57 -14.05
N ARG A 691 -9.39 19.88 -14.00
CA ARG A 691 -10.36 20.84 -13.50
C ARG A 691 -10.88 21.69 -14.66
N LEU A 692 -12.13 21.48 -15.05
CA LEU A 692 -12.79 22.31 -16.05
C LEU A 692 -13.20 23.66 -15.44
N MET A 693 -12.78 24.74 -16.06
CA MET A 693 -12.88 26.11 -15.54
C MET A 693 -13.88 26.95 -16.35
N ASN A 694 -14.86 26.33 -17.02
CA ASN A 694 -15.81 27.01 -17.87
C ASN A 694 -16.53 28.13 -17.10
N LEU A 695 -16.40 29.36 -17.61
CA LEU A 695 -17.04 30.59 -17.10
C LEU A 695 -18.08 31.02 -18.09
#